data_4982c49a3bd548043e3f1175779a72a9
#
_entry.id   4982c49a3bd548043e3f1175779a72a9
#
_cell.length_a   1.000
_cell.length_b   1.000
_cell.length_c   1.000
_cell.angle_alpha   90.00
_cell.angle_beta   90.00
_cell.angle_gamma   90.00
#
_symmetry.space_group_name_H-M   'P 1'
#
loop_
_entity.id
_entity.type
_entity.pdbx_description
1 polymer ?
#
loop_
_entity_poly.entity_id
_entity_poly.type
_entity_poly.pdbx_seq_one_letter_code
_entity_poly.pdbx_strand_id
1 'polypeptide(L)'
;MGIVLLLSKFISSSSLTSSSHTLLRAINGLPILELSSICINLTLFLVFLFIVSARQFFVCIGRVRIIKDDSGANSNPIRRSIDREIRDIEIGKGFIATVSCCFYVLLLQVLVLATDGVGLIRGALIGKTANWSLLCLPAAQFLAWFVLSVSALHCKFKVSEKFPLLLRVWWFVSFIIWLCSVYVDAKGFFREGLNHVSAHVLANFAASPALAFLFFVAIRGVTGIQVRRNSDLQEPLLPEEEAGCLKVTPYSEAGLFSLVTLSWLNPLLSVGAKRPLELKDIPLLAPKDRAKTNYKALNSNWEKLKAENTSKQPSLAWAILKSFWREAACNAVFAGLNTFVSYVGPYMISYFVDYLGGNETFPHEGYILAGIFFSAKLVETLTTRQWYLGVDILGMHVRSALTAMVYRKGLRLSSSAKQSHTSGEIVNYMAVDVQRVGDYSWYLHDIWMLPLQIILALAILYKNVGIASVATFIATIISIIVTVPLAKLQEDYQDKLMAAKDDRMRKTSECLRNMRILKLHAWEDRYRMKLEEMRHVEFHWLRKALYSQAFVTFIFWSSPIFVAAITFGTSILLGTQLTAGGVLSALATFRILQEPLRNFPDLVSMMAQTKVSLDRISGFLQEEELQEDATIVLPRGITNMAIEIKNGEFCWDPTSSKLTLSGIQMKVERGMRVAVCGMVGSGKSSFLSCILGEIPKISGEVSWF
;
A
#
# COMPACT_ATOMS: atom_id res chain seq x y z
N MET A 1 17.72 -21.87 10.35
CA MET A 1 18.68 -22.45 11.32
C MET A 1 18.87 -21.58 12.55
N GLY A 2 19.11 -20.26 12.43
CA GLY A 2 19.23 -19.37 13.60
C GLY A 2 18.01 -19.37 14.53
N ILE A 3 16.79 -19.44 13.99
CA ILE A 3 15.54 -19.51 14.77
C ILE A 3 15.41 -20.84 15.50
N VAL A 4 15.86 -21.94 14.90
CA VAL A 4 15.84 -23.28 15.54
C VAL A 4 16.85 -23.35 16.70
N LEU A 5 18.02 -22.71 16.55
CA LEU A 5 19.02 -22.59 17.63
C LEU A 5 18.57 -21.62 18.74
N LEU A 6 17.87 -20.54 18.41
CA LEU A 6 17.25 -19.65 19.38
C LEU A 6 16.11 -20.33 20.13
N LEU A 7 15.27 -21.09 19.45
CA LEU A 7 14.19 -21.89 20.06
C LEU A 7 14.79 -22.99 20.95
N SER A 8 15.85 -23.69 20.54
CA SER A 8 16.49 -24.70 21.38
C SER A 8 17.15 -24.10 22.62
N LYS A 9 17.78 -22.92 22.52
CA LYS A 9 18.31 -22.18 23.68
C LYS A 9 17.21 -21.61 24.59
N PHE A 10 16.11 -21.15 24.03
CA PHE A 10 14.97 -20.65 24.81
C PHE A 10 14.24 -21.78 25.58
N ILE A 11 14.15 -22.96 24.96
CA ILE A 11 13.55 -24.16 25.58
C ILE A 11 14.49 -24.75 26.65
N SER A 12 15.81 -24.63 26.48
CA SER A 12 16.76 -25.14 27.48
C SER A 12 16.91 -24.25 28.74
N SER A 13 16.39 -23.02 28.71
CA SER A 13 16.48 -22.07 29.84
C SER A 13 15.21 -22.02 30.73
N SER A 14 14.13 -22.71 30.33
CA SER A 14 12.91 -22.79 31.14
C SER A 14 12.80 -24.15 31.80
N SER A 15 12.70 -24.16 33.15
CA SER A 15 12.44 -25.33 33.99
C SER A 15 11.04 -25.91 33.75
N LEU A 16 10.91 -26.82 32.75
CA LEU A 16 9.66 -27.50 32.41
C LEU A 16 9.70 -28.98 32.76
N THR A 17 8.58 -29.48 33.30
CA THR A 17 8.29 -30.79 33.86
C THR A 17 8.67 -32.02 32.99
N SER A 18 8.71 -33.22 33.57
CA SER A 18 9.21 -34.50 33.00
C SER A 18 8.69 -34.88 31.59
N SER A 19 7.52 -34.39 31.18
CA SER A 19 6.97 -34.58 29.80
C SER A 19 7.75 -33.83 28.74
N SER A 20 8.41 -32.73 29.07
CA SER A 20 9.21 -31.94 28.09
C SER A 20 10.56 -32.59 27.81
N HIS A 21 11.12 -33.36 28.72
CA HIS A 21 12.38 -34.10 28.49
C HIS A 21 12.24 -35.25 27.46
N THR A 22 11.09 -35.87 27.39
CA THR A 22 10.81 -36.92 26.40
C THR A 22 10.66 -36.30 25.01
N LEU A 23 10.01 -35.14 24.90
CA LEU A 23 9.85 -34.40 23.64
C LEU A 23 11.18 -33.82 23.12
N LEU A 24 12.03 -33.29 24.01
CA LEU A 24 13.38 -32.82 23.70
C LEU A 24 14.31 -33.93 23.25
N ARG A 25 14.24 -35.15 23.84
CA ARG A 25 14.99 -36.33 23.37
C ARG A 25 14.51 -36.81 22.02
N ALA A 26 13.22 -36.72 21.73
CA ALA A 26 12.65 -37.08 20.43
C ALA A 26 13.10 -36.08 19.32
N ILE A 27 13.19 -34.79 19.62
CA ILE A 27 13.62 -33.74 18.70
C ILE A 27 15.14 -33.82 18.42
N ASN A 28 15.97 -34.12 19.43
CA ASN A 28 17.42 -34.26 19.25
C ASN A 28 17.86 -35.49 18.45
N GLY A 29 16.98 -36.46 18.22
CA GLY A 29 17.23 -37.63 17.40
C GLY A 29 16.86 -37.50 15.91
N LEU A 30 16.25 -36.39 15.50
CA LEU A 30 15.83 -36.16 14.12
C LEU A 30 16.94 -35.50 13.28
N PRO A 31 17.15 -35.94 12.02
CA PRO A 31 18.06 -35.25 11.10
C PRO A 31 17.63 -33.80 10.90
N ILE A 32 18.57 -32.88 10.81
CA ILE A 32 18.36 -31.43 10.75
C ILE A 32 17.36 -31.04 9.64
N LEU A 33 17.34 -31.78 8.55
CA LEU A 33 16.45 -31.54 7.41
C LEU A 33 15.00 -31.86 7.75
N GLU A 34 14.73 -32.94 8.47
CA GLU A 34 13.38 -33.32 8.91
C GLU A 34 12.86 -32.34 9.95
N LEU A 35 13.69 -31.92 10.90
CA LEU A 35 13.33 -30.91 11.88
C LEU A 35 13.01 -29.57 11.21
N SER A 36 13.79 -29.15 10.20
CA SER A 36 13.53 -27.91 9.47
C SER A 36 12.24 -28.01 8.65
N SER A 37 11.95 -29.16 8.04
CA SER A 37 10.70 -29.43 7.31
C SER A 37 9.48 -29.38 8.22
N ILE A 38 9.54 -29.99 9.42
CA ILE A 38 8.48 -29.92 10.42
C ILE A 38 8.23 -28.47 10.85
N CYS A 39 9.29 -27.72 11.19
CA CYS A 39 9.18 -26.31 11.60
C CYS A 39 8.57 -25.43 10.51
N ILE A 40 8.96 -25.63 9.25
CA ILE A 40 8.41 -24.85 8.11
C ILE A 40 6.94 -25.19 7.89
N ASN A 41 6.57 -26.47 7.87
CA ASN A 41 5.17 -26.88 7.71
C ASN A 41 4.29 -26.39 8.87
N LEU A 42 4.79 -26.47 10.10
CA LEU A 42 4.07 -26.01 11.29
C LEU A 42 3.91 -24.48 11.30
N THR A 43 4.95 -23.73 10.93
CA THR A 43 4.87 -22.27 10.83
C THR A 43 3.93 -21.84 9.70
N LEU A 44 3.96 -22.47 8.55
CA LEU A 44 3.01 -22.21 7.47
C LEU A 44 1.58 -22.54 7.87
N PHE A 45 1.37 -23.63 8.60
CA PHE A 45 0.07 -24.01 9.15
C PHE A 45 -0.46 -22.99 10.16
N LEU A 46 0.38 -22.53 11.10
CA LEU A 46 0.01 -21.51 12.09
C LEU A 46 -0.30 -20.17 11.42
N VAL A 47 0.50 -19.75 10.46
CA VAL A 47 0.26 -18.53 9.66
C VAL A 47 -1.05 -18.64 8.89
N PHE A 48 -1.34 -19.80 8.29
CA PHE A 48 -2.60 -20.06 7.60
C PHE A 48 -3.79 -19.99 8.55
N LEU A 49 -3.73 -20.66 9.71
CA LEU A 49 -4.75 -20.61 10.76
C LEU A 49 -4.98 -19.18 11.25
N PHE A 50 -3.92 -18.41 11.50
CA PHE A 50 -4.01 -17.03 11.93
C PHE A 50 -4.72 -16.16 10.87
N ILE A 51 -4.38 -16.30 9.60
CA ILE A 51 -5.01 -15.52 8.52
C ILE A 51 -6.46 -15.94 8.30
N VAL A 52 -6.78 -17.23 8.40
CA VAL A 52 -8.16 -17.73 8.28
C VAL A 52 -9.01 -17.27 9.46
N SER A 53 -8.51 -17.34 10.69
CA SER A 53 -9.22 -16.88 11.89
C SER A 53 -9.37 -15.37 11.92
N ALA A 54 -8.33 -14.60 11.56
CA ALA A 54 -8.42 -13.16 11.41
C ALA A 54 -9.46 -12.79 10.34
N ARG A 55 -9.46 -13.48 9.18
CA ARG A 55 -10.44 -13.25 8.12
C ARG A 55 -11.88 -13.60 8.54
N GLN A 56 -12.10 -14.69 9.30
CA GLN A 56 -13.42 -15.03 9.85
C GLN A 56 -13.88 -13.99 10.86
N PHE A 57 -12.97 -13.53 11.73
CA PHE A 57 -13.25 -12.47 12.69
C PHE A 57 -13.71 -11.18 11.99
N PHE A 58 -13.02 -10.74 10.95
CA PHE A 58 -13.44 -9.56 10.16
C PHE A 58 -14.72 -9.77 9.37
N VAL A 59 -15.00 -10.99 8.87
CA VAL A 59 -16.26 -11.33 8.20
C VAL A 59 -17.43 -11.34 9.19
N CYS A 60 -17.22 -11.84 10.41
CA CYS A 60 -18.22 -11.80 11.48
C CYS A 60 -18.56 -10.36 11.89
N ILE A 61 -17.55 -9.49 12.06
CA ILE A 61 -17.77 -8.06 12.35
C ILE A 61 -18.53 -7.37 11.21
N GLY A 62 -18.20 -7.69 9.94
CA GLY A 62 -18.94 -7.18 8.78
C GLY A 62 -20.38 -7.66 8.72
N ARG A 63 -20.68 -8.92 9.05
CA ARG A 63 -22.04 -9.48 9.07
C ARG A 63 -22.91 -8.88 10.19
N VAL A 64 -22.34 -8.63 11.36
CA VAL A 64 -23.08 -7.99 12.46
C VAL A 64 -23.50 -6.57 12.12
N ARG A 65 -22.71 -5.83 11.32
CA ARG A 65 -23.09 -4.50 10.81
C ARG A 65 -24.21 -4.54 9.75
N ILE A 66 -24.20 -5.53 8.87
CA ILE A 66 -25.22 -5.67 7.81
C ILE A 66 -26.61 -6.05 8.40
N ILE A 67 -26.64 -6.81 9.49
CA ILE A 67 -27.91 -7.21 10.13
C ILE A 67 -28.54 -6.04 10.91
N LYS A 68 -27.78 -5.04 11.34
CA LYS A 68 -28.31 -3.85 12.04
C LYS A 68 -28.89 -2.79 11.10
N ASP A 69 -28.50 -2.77 9.82
CA ASP A 69 -28.99 -1.80 8.84
C ASP A 69 -30.28 -2.24 8.08
N ASP A 70 -30.74 -3.49 8.26
CA ASP A 70 -31.91 -4.03 7.54
C ASP A 70 -33.26 -3.91 8.30
N SER A 71 -33.30 -3.24 9.46
CA SER A 71 -34.53 -3.10 10.25
C SER A 71 -35.28 -1.79 10.02
N GLY A 72 -35.09 -1.14 8.91
CA GLY A 72 -35.88 0.06 8.58
C GLY A 72 -35.59 0.67 7.24
N ALA A 73 -36.11 0.12 6.16
CA ALA A 73 -36.55 0.87 4.99
C ALA A 73 -37.13 -0.08 3.91
N ASN A 74 -38.26 0.30 3.36
CA ASN A 74 -39.01 -0.29 2.24
C ASN A 74 -38.07 -0.82 1.12
N SER A 75 -37.99 -2.14 0.99
CA SER A 75 -37.26 -2.79 -0.07
C SER A 75 -38.08 -2.83 -1.35
N ASN A 76 -37.67 -2.09 -2.37
CA ASN A 76 -38.16 -2.15 -3.73
C ASN A 76 -38.06 -3.59 -4.29
N PRO A 77 -39.11 -4.14 -4.91
CA PRO A 77 -39.14 -5.52 -5.44
C PRO A 77 -38.15 -5.78 -6.58
N ILE A 78 -37.62 -4.75 -7.21
CA ILE A 78 -36.62 -4.84 -8.31
C ILE A 78 -35.28 -5.36 -7.83
N ARG A 79 -34.93 -5.19 -6.55
CA ARG A 79 -33.62 -5.67 -6.00
C ARG A 79 -33.58 -7.18 -5.74
N ARG A 80 -34.75 -7.84 -5.62
CA ARG A 80 -34.83 -9.31 -5.43
C ARG A 80 -34.73 -10.13 -6.72
N SER A 81 -34.95 -9.51 -7.88
CA SER A 81 -34.81 -10.20 -9.18
C SER A 81 -33.34 -10.29 -9.65
N ILE A 82 -32.45 -9.41 -9.16
CA ILE A 82 -31.03 -9.37 -9.56
C ILE A 82 -30.20 -10.44 -8.86
N ASP A 83 -30.63 -10.94 -7.70
CA ASP A 83 -29.88 -11.97 -6.93
C ASP A 83 -30.22 -13.42 -7.35
N ARG A 84 -31.11 -13.64 -8.32
CA ARG A 84 -31.50 -14.95 -8.85
C ARG A 84 -31.01 -15.23 -10.27
N GLU A 85 -30.02 -14.49 -10.77
CA GLU A 85 -29.36 -14.93 -12.00
C GLU A 85 -28.60 -16.23 -11.70
N ILE A 86 -29.08 -17.32 -12.27
CA ILE A 86 -28.41 -18.63 -12.33
C ILE A 86 -27.09 -18.38 -13.04
N ARG A 87 -25.99 -18.31 -12.27
CA ARG A 87 -24.65 -18.19 -12.80
C ARG A 87 -24.25 -19.56 -13.32
N ASP A 88 -24.21 -19.73 -14.61
CA ASP A 88 -23.61 -20.92 -15.23
C ASP A 88 -22.11 -20.90 -14.95
N ILE A 89 -21.69 -21.75 -14.02
CA ILE A 89 -20.30 -21.88 -13.59
C ILE A 89 -19.66 -22.99 -14.41
N GLU A 90 -18.81 -22.65 -15.37
CA GLU A 90 -18.00 -23.63 -16.08
C GLU A 90 -16.72 -23.93 -15.27
N ILE A 91 -16.60 -25.19 -14.83
CA ILE A 91 -15.40 -25.66 -14.11
C ILE A 91 -14.42 -26.24 -15.13
N GLY A 92 -13.32 -25.54 -15.36
CA GLY A 92 -12.28 -25.97 -16.27
C GLY A 92 -11.55 -27.25 -15.81
N LYS A 93 -11.09 -28.05 -16.76
CA LYS A 93 -10.30 -29.29 -16.52
C LYS A 93 -9.07 -29.04 -15.63
N GLY A 94 -8.47 -27.83 -15.69
CA GLY A 94 -7.34 -27.43 -14.86
C GLY A 94 -7.65 -27.38 -13.37
N PHE A 95 -8.86 -26.94 -12.96
CA PHE A 95 -9.28 -26.92 -11.56
C PHE A 95 -9.41 -28.36 -11.01
N ILE A 96 -10.06 -29.24 -11.78
CA ILE A 96 -10.24 -30.65 -11.38
C ILE A 96 -8.87 -31.32 -11.22
N ALA A 97 -7.95 -31.11 -12.18
CA ALA A 97 -6.59 -31.65 -12.11
C ALA A 97 -5.84 -31.15 -10.86
N THR A 98 -5.95 -29.86 -10.53
CA THR A 98 -5.28 -29.29 -9.36
C THR A 98 -5.80 -29.89 -8.05
N VAL A 99 -7.12 -30.00 -7.90
CA VAL A 99 -7.74 -30.62 -6.72
C VAL A 99 -7.37 -32.09 -6.63
N SER A 100 -7.40 -32.83 -7.76
CA SER A 100 -7.00 -34.24 -7.80
C SER A 100 -5.55 -34.44 -7.41
N CYS A 101 -4.62 -33.58 -7.84
CA CYS A 101 -3.22 -33.65 -7.42
C CYS A 101 -3.05 -33.38 -5.91
N CYS A 102 -3.79 -32.45 -5.32
CA CYS A 102 -3.77 -32.21 -3.87
C CYS A 102 -4.24 -33.46 -3.10
N PHE A 103 -5.35 -34.08 -3.53
CA PHE A 103 -5.85 -35.30 -2.91
C PHE A 103 -4.93 -36.52 -3.12
N TYR A 104 -4.27 -36.60 -4.26
CA TYR A 104 -3.29 -37.67 -4.54
C TYR A 104 -2.10 -37.56 -3.57
N VAL A 105 -1.53 -36.38 -3.39
CA VAL A 105 -0.44 -36.19 -2.42
C VAL A 105 -0.92 -36.46 -0.99
N LEU A 106 -2.14 -36.04 -0.63
CA LEU A 106 -2.74 -36.36 0.68
C LEU A 106 -2.85 -37.86 0.91
N LEU A 107 -3.29 -38.63 -0.10
CA LEU A 107 -3.42 -40.09 -0.02
C LEU A 107 -2.07 -40.77 0.16
N LEU A 108 -1.01 -40.30 -0.51
CA LEU A 108 0.35 -40.79 -0.29
C LEU A 108 0.82 -40.50 1.16
N GLN A 109 0.51 -39.36 1.72
CA GLN A 109 0.85 -39.05 3.15
C GLN A 109 0.09 -39.94 4.13
N VAL A 110 -1.17 -40.26 3.86
CA VAL A 110 -1.94 -41.24 4.66
C VAL A 110 -1.28 -42.63 4.60
N LEU A 111 -0.82 -43.06 3.42
CA LEU A 111 -0.15 -44.34 3.26
C LEU A 111 1.16 -44.39 4.06
N VAL A 112 1.98 -43.33 4.02
CA VAL A 112 3.21 -43.23 4.79
C VAL A 112 2.90 -43.26 6.30
N LEU A 113 1.94 -42.48 6.76
CA LEU A 113 1.52 -42.44 8.16
C LEU A 113 1.03 -43.83 8.65
N ALA A 114 0.30 -44.54 7.81
CA ALA A 114 -0.19 -45.88 8.12
C ALA A 114 0.96 -46.91 8.19
N THR A 115 1.91 -46.89 7.24
CA THR A 115 3.06 -47.81 7.24
C THR A 115 3.99 -47.57 8.44
N ASP A 116 4.26 -46.33 8.76
CA ASP A 116 5.10 -45.98 9.92
C ASP A 116 4.39 -46.27 11.25
N GLY A 117 3.06 -46.04 11.32
CA GLY A 117 2.24 -46.43 12.46
C GLY A 117 2.20 -47.96 12.70
N VAL A 118 2.04 -48.76 11.65
CA VAL A 118 2.10 -50.24 11.74
C VAL A 118 3.51 -50.69 12.16
N GLY A 119 4.56 -50.07 11.63
CA GLY A 119 5.94 -50.32 12.01
C GLY A 119 6.20 -50.06 13.47
N LEU A 120 5.65 -49.00 14.02
CA LEU A 120 5.77 -48.60 15.43
C LEU A 120 5.01 -49.58 16.37
N ILE A 121 3.78 -49.95 15.99
CA ILE A 121 2.99 -50.96 16.74
C ILE A 121 3.71 -52.31 16.78
N ARG A 122 4.25 -52.76 15.61
CA ARG A 122 5.00 -53.99 15.52
C ARG A 122 6.30 -53.95 16.35
N GLY A 123 7.00 -52.78 16.37
CA GLY A 123 8.18 -52.58 17.22
C GLY A 123 7.86 -52.63 18.71
N ALA A 124 6.74 -52.02 19.11
CA ALA A 124 6.25 -52.06 20.51
C ALA A 124 5.86 -53.45 20.96
N LEU A 125 5.25 -54.27 20.08
CA LEU A 125 4.92 -55.68 20.32
C LEU A 125 6.15 -56.59 20.52
N ILE A 126 7.30 -56.20 19.91
CA ILE A 126 8.58 -56.93 19.99
C ILE A 126 9.43 -56.41 21.19
N GLY A 127 8.90 -55.47 22.02
CA GLY A 127 9.59 -54.99 23.23
C GLY A 127 10.66 -53.92 22.97
N LYS A 128 10.71 -53.34 21.72
CA LYS A 128 11.55 -52.18 21.45
C LYS A 128 10.90 -50.91 21.93
N THR A 129 11.69 -49.99 22.51
CA THR A 129 11.21 -48.67 22.93
C THR A 129 10.62 -47.91 21.74
N ALA A 130 9.35 -47.53 21.84
CA ALA A 130 8.63 -46.85 20.77
C ALA A 130 9.20 -45.44 20.51
N ASN A 131 9.84 -45.23 19.37
CA ASN A 131 10.33 -43.90 18.96
C ASN A 131 9.19 -43.10 18.28
N TRP A 132 8.42 -42.37 19.10
CA TRP A 132 7.32 -41.49 18.62
C TRP A 132 7.77 -40.40 17.67
N SER A 133 9.06 -40.05 17.64
CA SER A 133 9.66 -39.07 16.72
C SER A 133 9.44 -39.40 15.23
N LEU A 134 9.38 -40.71 14.89
CA LEU A 134 9.15 -41.17 13.50
C LEU A 134 7.76 -40.78 12.94
N LEU A 135 6.76 -40.61 13.80
CA LEU A 135 5.42 -40.22 13.38
C LEU A 135 5.20 -38.69 13.29
N CYS A 136 6.08 -37.89 13.87
CA CYS A 136 5.90 -36.42 13.90
C CYS A 136 5.93 -35.80 12.50
N LEU A 137 6.85 -36.21 11.64
CA LEU A 137 6.96 -35.67 10.28
C LEU A 137 5.77 -36.06 9.39
N PRO A 138 5.40 -37.36 9.27
CA PRO A 138 4.25 -37.77 8.48
C PRO A 138 2.94 -37.16 8.97
N ALA A 139 2.75 -37.03 10.29
CA ALA A 139 1.55 -36.41 10.86
C ALA A 139 1.46 -34.90 10.53
N ALA A 140 2.58 -34.17 10.63
CA ALA A 140 2.64 -32.76 10.25
C ALA A 140 2.37 -32.54 8.75
N GLN A 141 2.93 -33.40 7.90
CA GLN A 141 2.70 -33.37 6.46
C GLN A 141 1.24 -33.71 6.11
N PHE A 142 0.67 -34.71 6.72
CA PHE A 142 -0.74 -35.07 6.54
C PHE A 142 -1.66 -33.88 6.90
N LEU A 143 -1.50 -33.27 8.07
CA LEU A 143 -2.28 -32.11 8.47
C LEU A 143 -2.15 -30.95 7.49
N ALA A 144 -0.93 -30.65 7.04
CA ALA A 144 -0.67 -29.60 6.07
C ALA A 144 -1.41 -29.88 4.74
N TRP A 145 -1.28 -31.07 4.16
CA TRP A 145 -1.91 -31.46 2.89
C TRP A 145 -3.42 -31.57 3.00
N PHE A 146 -3.96 -31.98 4.16
CA PHE A 146 -5.39 -31.98 4.42
C PHE A 146 -5.98 -30.56 4.31
N VAL A 147 -5.37 -29.59 5.00
CA VAL A 147 -5.79 -28.18 4.96
C VAL A 147 -5.66 -27.60 3.55
N LEU A 148 -4.58 -27.92 2.82
CA LEU A 148 -4.39 -27.48 1.44
C LEU A 148 -5.49 -28.03 0.51
N SER A 149 -5.83 -29.31 0.63
CA SER A 149 -6.87 -29.95 -0.18
C SER A 149 -8.26 -29.36 0.08
N VAL A 150 -8.62 -29.16 1.35
CA VAL A 150 -9.87 -28.50 1.74
C VAL A 150 -9.91 -27.06 1.26
N SER A 151 -8.81 -26.32 1.36
CA SER A 151 -8.72 -24.92 0.92
C SER A 151 -8.81 -24.80 -0.61
N ALA A 152 -8.21 -25.72 -1.35
CA ALA A 152 -8.33 -25.78 -2.81
C ALA A 152 -9.77 -26.07 -3.24
N LEU A 153 -10.44 -27.02 -2.57
CA LEU A 153 -11.85 -27.33 -2.82
C LEU A 153 -12.77 -26.16 -2.48
N HIS A 154 -12.49 -25.41 -1.42
CA HIS A 154 -13.27 -24.24 -1.01
C HIS A 154 -13.28 -23.13 -2.08
N CYS A 155 -12.28 -23.05 -2.94
CA CYS A 155 -12.25 -22.09 -4.06
C CYS A 155 -13.41 -22.33 -5.05
N LYS A 156 -13.93 -23.56 -5.20
CA LYS A 156 -15.12 -23.89 -6.00
C LYS A 156 -16.36 -23.18 -5.44
N PHE A 157 -16.58 -23.27 -4.13
CA PHE A 157 -17.75 -22.67 -3.47
C PHE A 157 -17.72 -21.14 -3.49
N LYS A 158 -16.53 -20.55 -3.58
CA LYS A 158 -16.35 -19.11 -3.61
C LYS A 158 -16.34 -18.52 -5.02
N VAL A 159 -16.39 -19.35 -6.07
CA VAL A 159 -16.33 -18.94 -7.48
C VAL A 159 -15.16 -17.98 -7.74
N SER A 160 -13.97 -18.38 -7.31
CA SER A 160 -12.77 -17.57 -7.43
C SER A 160 -12.01 -17.89 -8.70
N GLU A 161 -11.78 -16.91 -9.57
CA GLU A 161 -10.99 -17.07 -10.80
C GLU A 161 -9.51 -17.35 -10.53
N LYS A 162 -9.00 -16.96 -9.36
CA LYS A 162 -7.60 -17.16 -8.94
C LYS A 162 -7.52 -17.89 -7.61
N PHE A 163 -6.54 -18.76 -7.48
CA PHE A 163 -6.23 -19.38 -6.18
C PHE A 163 -5.71 -18.33 -5.19
N PRO A 164 -6.09 -18.42 -3.88
CA PRO A 164 -5.58 -17.53 -2.84
C PRO A 164 -4.05 -17.51 -2.82
N LEU A 165 -3.46 -16.33 -2.64
CA LEU A 165 -2.02 -16.13 -2.64
C LEU A 165 -1.30 -17.10 -1.70
N LEU A 166 -1.86 -17.30 -0.51
CA LEU A 166 -1.30 -18.13 0.55
C LEU A 166 -1.22 -19.59 0.16
N LEU A 167 -2.24 -20.11 -0.56
CA LEU A 167 -2.28 -21.47 -1.08
C LEU A 167 -1.18 -21.67 -2.14
N ARG A 168 -0.96 -20.66 -2.98
CA ARG A 168 0.07 -20.68 -4.03
C ARG A 168 1.47 -20.64 -3.45
N VAL A 169 1.71 -19.78 -2.45
CA VAL A 169 3.00 -19.73 -1.74
C VAL A 169 3.29 -21.07 -1.05
N TRP A 170 2.28 -21.70 -0.46
CA TRP A 170 2.46 -22.99 0.19
C TRP A 170 2.84 -24.10 -0.81
N TRP A 171 2.16 -24.20 -1.95
CA TRP A 171 2.54 -25.15 -3.01
C TRP A 171 3.97 -24.91 -3.51
N PHE A 172 4.36 -23.66 -3.68
CA PHE A 172 5.72 -23.27 -4.08
C PHE A 172 6.78 -23.73 -3.06
N VAL A 173 6.56 -23.44 -1.78
CA VAL A 173 7.47 -23.85 -0.70
C VAL A 173 7.50 -25.36 -0.52
N SER A 174 6.33 -26.04 -0.62
CA SER A 174 6.26 -27.49 -0.56
C SER A 174 7.06 -28.17 -1.67
N PHE A 175 7.08 -27.59 -2.86
CA PHE A 175 7.91 -28.10 -3.97
C PHE A 175 9.41 -27.98 -3.68
N ILE A 176 9.85 -26.84 -3.10
CA ILE A 176 11.25 -26.65 -2.72
C ILE A 176 11.68 -27.66 -1.64
N ILE A 177 10.85 -27.83 -0.60
CA ILE A 177 11.11 -28.80 0.48
C ILE A 177 11.21 -30.22 -0.09
N TRP A 178 10.28 -30.57 -0.97
CA TRP A 178 10.28 -31.87 -1.66
C TRP A 178 11.55 -32.05 -2.49
N LEU A 179 12.00 -31.05 -3.25
CA LEU A 179 13.22 -31.11 -4.05
C LEU A 179 14.46 -31.38 -3.18
N CYS A 180 14.55 -30.71 -2.03
CA CYS A 180 15.62 -30.96 -1.04
C CYS A 180 15.54 -32.37 -0.46
N SER A 181 14.33 -32.86 -0.14
CA SER A 181 14.13 -34.22 0.38
C SER A 181 14.55 -35.28 -0.65
N VAL A 182 14.10 -35.17 -1.91
CA VAL A 182 14.48 -36.08 -2.99
C VAL A 182 15.98 -36.09 -3.24
N TYR A 183 16.65 -34.92 -3.16
CA TYR A 183 18.10 -34.83 -3.29
C TYR A 183 18.83 -35.63 -2.20
N VAL A 184 18.37 -35.54 -0.96
CA VAL A 184 18.94 -36.29 0.19
C VAL A 184 18.64 -37.77 0.07
N ASP A 185 17.43 -38.14 -0.30
CA ASP A 185 16.99 -39.52 -0.50
C ASP A 185 17.81 -40.19 -1.65
N ALA A 186 18.00 -39.44 -2.76
CA ALA A 186 18.83 -39.93 -3.90
C ALA A 186 20.27 -40.12 -3.49
N LYS A 187 20.86 -39.20 -2.72
CA LYS A 187 22.24 -39.34 -2.21
C LYS A 187 22.39 -40.55 -1.27
N GLY A 188 21.37 -40.82 -0.43
CA GLY A 188 21.30 -42.01 0.43
C GLY A 188 21.23 -43.29 -0.39
N PHE A 189 20.37 -43.30 -1.41
CA PHE A 189 20.23 -44.46 -2.32
C PHE A 189 21.53 -44.80 -3.05
N PHE A 190 22.28 -43.84 -3.57
CA PHE A 190 23.59 -44.05 -4.21
C PHE A 190 24.66 -44.55 -3.22
N ARG A 191 24.52 -44.29 -1.91
CA ARG A 191 25.50 -44.66 -0.91
C ARG A 191 25.27 -46.03 -0.25
N GLU A 192 24.00 -46.46 -0.09
CA GLU A 192 23.61 -47.63 0.70
C GLU A 192 22.91 -48.74 -0.12
N GLY A 193 22.59 -48.50 -1.38
CA GLY A 193 21.97 -49.48 -2.27
C GLY A 193 20.50 -49.78 -1.98
N LEU A 194 19.94 -50.78 -2.69
CA LEU A 194 18.50 -51.13 -2.70
C LEU A 194 17.93 -51.64 -1.36
N ASN A 195 18.76 -51.96 -0.36
CA ASN A 195 18.31 -52.58 0.90
C ASN A 195 17.69 -51.63 1.92
N HIS A 196 17.65 -50.32 1.67
CA HIS A 196 17.14 -49.31 2.55
C HIS A 196 16.04 -48.40 1.95
N VAL A 197 15.20 -48.90 1.04
CA VAL A 197 14.10 -48.12 0.50
C VAL A 197 12.93 -48.10 1.49
N SER A 198 12.82 -46.99 2.25
CA SER A 198 11.68 -46.76 3.14
C SER A 198 10.41 -46.35 2.38
N ALA A 199 9.23 -46.60 2.96
CA ALA A 199 7.95 -46.18 2.34
C ALA A 199 7.90 -44.66 2.08
N HIS A 200 8.61 -43.86 2.89
CA HIS A 200 8.75 -42.44 2.73
C HIS A 200 9.48 -42.02 1.44
N VAL A 201 10.58 -42.73 1.10
CA VAL A 201 11.35 -42.48 -0.12
C VAL A 201 10.48 -42.80 -1.36
N LEU A 202 9.78 -43.93 -1.34
CA LEU A 202 8.86 -44.33 -2.42
C LEU A 202 7.73 -43.32 -2.61
N ALA A 203 7.13 -42.83 -1.52
CA ALA A 203 6.07 -41.82 -1.57
C ALA A 203 6.58 -40.46 -2.07
N ASN A 204 7.79 -40.05 -1.72
CA ASN A 204 8.43 -38.81 -2.22
C ASN A 204 8.63 -38.88 -3.74
N PHE A 205 9.11 -40.00 -4.28
CA PHE A 205 9.24 -40.20 -5.72
C PHE A 205 7.89 -40.25 -6.42
N ALA A 206 6.89 -40.94 -5.86
CA ALA A 206 5.53 -41.03 -6.41
C ALA A 206 4.81 -39.65 -6.42
N ALA A 207 5.08 -38.76 -5.44
CA ALA A 207 4.50 -37.42 -5.37
C ALA A 207 5.08 -36.45 -6.42
N SER A 208 6.23 -36.77 -7.03
CA SER A 208 6.98 -35.88 -7.93
C SER A 208 6.13 -35.23 -9.05
N PRO A 209 5.33 -35.96 -9.86
CA PRO A 209 4.60 -35.32 -10.95
C PRO A 209 3.47 -34.41 -10.44
N ALA A 210 2.83 -34.79 -9.34
CA ALA A 210 1.77 -34.00 -8.75
C ALA A 210 2.31 -32.66 -8.16
N LEU A 211 3.44 -32.69 -7.47
CA LEU A 211 4.08 -31.52 -6.89
C LEU A 211 4.65 -30.59 -7.97
N ALA A 212 5.22 -31.12 -9.04
CA ALA A 212 5.67 -30.34 -10.20
C ALA A 212 4.48 -29.64 -10.89
N PHE A 213 3.35 -30.32 -11.03
CA PHE A 213 2.13 -29.73 -11.56
C PHE A 213 1.58 -28.63 -10.65
N LEU A 214 1.53 -28.84 -9.33
CA LEU A 214 1.08 -27.84 -8.36
C LEU A 214 2.01 -26.61 -8.32
N PHE A 215 3.30 -26.81 -8.48
CA PHE A 215 4.27 -25.72 -8.62
C PHE A 215 3.96 -24.86 -9.86
N PHE A 216 3.68 -25.49 -11.01
CA PHE A 216 3.28 -24.78 -12.21
C PHE A 216 1.96 -23.99 -12.02
N VAL A 217 0.97 -24.60 -11.37
CA VAL A 217 -0.30 -23.93 -11.01
C VAL A 217 -0.06 -22.79 -10.03
N ALA A 218 0.85 -22.93 -9.07
CA ALA A 218 1.23 -21.86 -8.13
C ALA A 218 1.77 -20.63 -8.86
N ILE A 219 2.57 -20.82 -9.89
CA ILE A 219 3.10 -19.73 -10.73
C ILE A 219 1.97 -19.09 -11.56
N ARG A 220 1.17 -19.88 -12.27
CA ARG A 220 0.06 -19.36 -13.08
C ARG A 220 -1.06 -18.71 -12.25
N GLY A 221 -1.42 -19.32 -11.15
CA GLY A 221 -2.41 -18.81 -10.19
C GLY A 221 -3.87 -18.80 -10.64
N VAL A 222 -4.19 -19.34 -11.82
CA VAL A 222 -5.55 -19.33 -12.37
C VAL A 222 -6.26 -20.63 -11.98
N THR A 223 -7.51 -20.53 -11.48
CA THR A 223 -8.33 -21.68 -11.12
C THR A 223 -8.94 -22.39 -12.33
N GLY A 224 -9.10 -21.69 -13.46
CA GLY A 224 -9.83 -22.19 -14.62
C GLY A 224 -11.36 -22.21 -14.43
N ILE A 225 -11.88 -21.55 -13.40
CA ILE A 225 -13.32 -21.34 -13.20
C ILE A 225 -13.69 -20.08 -13.99
N GLN A 226 -14.54 -20.22 -15.01
CA GLN A 226 -15.05 -19.09 -15.77
C GLN A 226 -16.50 -18.82 -15.38
N VAL A 227 -16.79 -17.54 -15.10
CA VAL A 227 -18.16 -17.06 -14.90
C VAL A 227 -18.63 -16.48 -16.22
N ARG A 228 -19.56 -17.13 -16.89
CA ARG A 228 -20.19 -16.57 -18.09
C ARG A 228 -21.09 -15.42 -17.65
N ARG A 229 -20.63 -14.19 -17.79
CA ARG A 229 -21.47 -13.00 -17.70
C ARG A 229 -22.22 -12.86 -19.00
N ASN A 230 -23.53 -12.96 -18.97
CA ASN A 230 -24.37 -12.47 -20.06
C ASN A 230 -24.24 -10.93 -20.07
N SER A 231 -23.46 -10.43 -21.02
CA SER A 231 -23.09 -9.00 -21.16
C SER A 231 -24.14 -8.21 -21.94
N ASP A 232 -25.43 -8.54 -21.87
CA ASP A 232 -26.44 -7.91 -22.73
C ASP A 232 -27.13 -6.68 -22.14
N LEU A 233 -26.64 -6.10 -21.04
CA LEU A 233 -27.24 -4.88 -20.47
C LEU A 233 -26.19 -3.96 -19.84
N GLN A 234 -25.46 -3.26 -20.65
CA GLN A 234 -24.86 -1.92 -20.47
C GLN A 234 -23.69 -1.71 -21.42
N GLU A 235 -23.98 -1.44 -22.68
CA GLU A 235 -23.03 -0.81 -23.59
C GLU A 235 -22.66 0.58 -23.05
N PRO A 236 -21.36 0.90 -22.94
CA PRO A 236 -20.92 2.26 -22.66
C PRO A 236 -21.22 3.11 -23.89
N LEU A 237 -21.75 4.33 -23.68
CA LEU A 237 -22.06 5.36 -24.69
C LEU A 237 -20.80 5.94 -25.42
N LEU A 238 -19.76 5.16 -25.62
CA LEU A 238 -18.58 5.52 -26.41
C LEU A 238 -18.62 4.75 -27.72
N PRO A 239 -18.25 5.36 -28.85
CA PRO A 239 -18.25 4.71 -30.16
C PRO A 239 -17.38 3.45 -30.15
N GLU A 240 -17.90 2.35 -30.69
CA GLU A 240 -17.25 1.02 -30.72
C GLU A 240 -15.86 1.01 -31.39
N GLU A 241 -15.55 1.97 -32.25
CA GLU A 241 -14.27 2.06 -32.94
C GLU A 241 -13.07 2.42 -32.03
N GLU A 242 -13.30 3.10 -30.90
CA GLU A 242 -12.24 3.43 -29.93
C GLU A 242 -12.11 2.42 -28.77
N ALA A 243 -13.15 1.65 -28.48
CA ALA A 243 -13.16 0.68 -27.38
C ALA A 243 -12.46 -0.64 -27.71
N GLY A 244 -12.24 -0.96 -28.97
CA GLY A 244 -11.72 -2.25 -29.45
C GLY A 244 -10.22 -2.50 -29.19
N CYS A 245 -9.43 -1.49 -28.80
CA CYS A 245 -7.97 -1.61 -28.62
C CYS A 245 -7.42 -1.40 -27.21
N LEU A 246 -8.22 -0.94 -26.26
CA LEU A 246 -7.72 -0.61 -24.92
C LEU A 246 -7.84 -1.79 -23.95
N LYS A 247 -6.79 -2.62 -23.91
CA LYS A 247 -6.68 -3.74 -22.95
C LYS A 247 -6.53 -3.19 -21.52
N VAL A 248 -7.21 -3.84 -20.57
CA VAL A 248 -7.02 -3.57 -19.13
C VAL A 248 -5.58 -3.90 -18.74
N THR A 249 -5.03 -3.16 -17.79
CA THR A 249 -3.64 -3.33 -17.34
C THR A 249 -3.32 -4.79 -17.01
N PRO A 250 -2.19 -5.34 -17.51
CA PRO A 250 -1.74 -6.68 -17.18
C PRO A 250 -1.53 -6.90 -15.68
N TYR A 251 -1.36 -5.84 -14.90
CA TYR A 251 -1.27 -5.86 -13.42
C TYR A 251 -2.47 -6.56 -12.78
N SER A 252 -3.69 -6.37 -13.31
CA SER A 252 -4.91 -6.95 -12.74
C SER A 252 -4.98 -8.47 -12.83
N GLU A 253 -4.32 -9.06 -13.84
CA GLU A 253 -4.33 -10.49 -14.16
C GLU A 253 -2.99 -11.17 -13.87
N ALA A 254 -1.98 -10.40 -13.43
CA ALA A 254 -0.64 -10.89 -13.23
C ALA A 254 -0.58 -12.02 -12.19
N GLY A 255 0.18 -13.07 -12.52
CA GLY A 255 0.51 -14.15 -11.59
C GLY A 255 1.47 -13.65 -10.49
N LEU A 256 1.63 -14.44 -9.41
CA LEU A 256 2.45 -14.07 -8.26
C LEU A 256 3.89 -13.73 -8.65
N PHE A 257 4.53 -14.57 -9.46
CA PHE A 257 5.89 -14.32 -9.94
C PHE A 257 5.99 -13.01 -10.73
N SER A 258 5.02 -12.76 -11.62
CA SER A 258 4.96 -11.53 -12.41
C SER A 258 4.73 -10.28 -11.55
N LEU A 259 3.95 -10.38 -10.47
CA LEU A 259 3.76 -9.30 -9.49
C LEU A 259 5.05 -9.01 -8.73
N VAL A 260 5.72 -10.05 -8.21
CA VAL A 260 6.93 -9.91 -7.41
C VAL A 260 8.11 -9.37 -8.24
N THR A 261 8.28 -9.85 -9.47
CA THR A 261 9.35 -9.43 -10.38
C THR A 261 9.02 -8.22 -11.24
N LEU A 262 7.79 -7.69 -11.15
CA LEU A 262 7.26 -6.60 -11.99
C LEU A 262 7.28 -6.93 -13.50
N SER A 263 7.36 -8.21 -13.88
CA SER A 263 7.47 -8.62 -15.30
C SER A 263 6.19 -8.34 -16.12
N TRP A 264 5.06 -8.06 -15.47
CA TRP A 264 3.85 -7.57 -16.12
C TRP A 264 4.04 -6.23 -16.86
N LEU A 265 5.07 -5.46 -16.50
CA LEU A 265 5.39 -4.18 -17.13
C LEU A 265 6.22 -4.34 -18.43
N ASN A 266 6.88 -5.49 -18.64
CA ASN A 266 7.76 -5.74 -19.77
C ASN A 266 7.12 -5.46 -21.15
N PRO A 267 5.84 -5.81 -21.42
CA PRO A 267 5.22 -5.50 -22.72
C PRO A 267 5.20 -4.01 -23.01
N LEU A 268 4.89 -3.17 -22.02
CA LEU A 268 4.89 -1.71 -22.18
C LEU A 268 6.30 -1.17 -22.36
N LEU A 269 7.26 -1.65 -21.57
CA LEU A 269 8.67 -1.26 -21.68
C LEU A 269 9.27 -1.66 -23.04
N SER A 270 8.88 -2.80 -23.60
CA SER A 270 9.36 -3.25 -24.91
C SER A 270 8.84 -2.37 -26.07
N VAL A 271 7.65 -1.80 -25.91
CA VAL A 271 7.11 -0.80 -26.87
C VAL A 271 7.86 0.51 -26.71
N GLY A 272 8.03 1.00 -25.48
CA GLY A 272 8.75 2.24 -25.17
C GLY A 272 10.24 2.23 -25.58
N ALA A 273 10.88 1.05 -25.58
CA ALA A 273 12.24 0.90 -26.09
C ALA A 273 12.34 1.06 -27.63
N LYS A 274 11.26 0.80 -28.38
CA LYS A 274 11.23 0.89 -29.83
C LYS A 274 10.75 2.24 -30.35
N ARG A 275 9.83 2.88 -29.63
CA ARG A 275 9.24 4.18 -30.00
C ARG A 275 8.74 4.93 -28.75
N PRO A 276 8.60 6.27 -28.79
CA PRO A 276 7.96 7.02 -27.73
C PRO A 276 6.54 6.48 -27.45
N LEU A 277 6.17 6.40 -26.18
CA LEU A 277 4.84 5.94 -25.77
C LEU A 277 3.82 7.07 -25.99
N GLU A 278 2.70 6.72 -26.61
CA GLU A 278 1.53 7.57 -26.76
C GLU A 278 0.43 7.16 -25.77
N LEU A 279 -0.56 8.04 -25.54
CA LEU A 279 -1.68 7.74 -24.62
C LEU A 279 -2.44 6.47 -25.01
N LYS A 280 -2.54 6.16 -26.30
CA LYS A 280 -3.17 4.92 -26.81
C LYS A 280 -2.41 3.64 -26.46
N ASP A 281 -1.11 3.73 -26.10
CA ASP A 281 -0.30 2.57 -25.72
C ASP A 281 -0.48 2.21 -24.23
N ILE A 282 -1.04 3.14 -23.44
CA ILE A 282 -1.25 2.97 -22.02
C ILE A 282 -2.53 2.16 -21.77
N PRO A 283 -2.44 1.01 -21.10
CA PRO A 283 -3.62 0.19 -20.83
C PRO A 283 -4.58 0.89 -19.85
N LEU A 284 -5.87 0.54 -19.94
CA LEU A 284 -6.89 1.04 -19.02
C LEU A 284 -6.66 0.55 -17.59
N LEU A 285 -6.99 1.41 -16.62
CA LEU A 285 -6.93 1.06 -15.20
C LEU A 285 -7.90 -0.07 -14.85
N ALA A 286 -7.48 -0.93 -13.92
CA ALA A 286 -8.36 -1.95 -13.38
C ALA A 286 -9.60 -1.32 -12.72
N PRO A 287 -10.76 -1.99 -12.72
CA PRO A 287 -12.00 -1.44 -12.15
C PRO A 287 -11.88 -0.99 -10.69
N LYS A 288 -11.02 -1.65 -9.91
CA LYS A 288 -10.74 -1.30 -8.50
C LYS A 288 -9.95 0.00 -8.36
N ASP A 289 -9.12 0.35 -9.35
CA ASP A 289 -8.22 1.50 -9.32
C ASP A 289 -8.83 2.76 -9.96
N ARG A 290 -10.06 2.65 -10.46
CA ARG A 290 -10.79 3.77 -11.07
C ARG A 290 -11.22 4.81 -10.03
N ALA A 291 -11.16 6.09 -10.39
CA ALA A 291 -11.56 7.21 -9.54
C ALA A 291 -12.99 7.07 -8.98
N LYS A 292 -13.95 6.55 -9.79
CA LYS A 292 -15.34 6.31 -9.34
C LYS A 292 -15.42 5.33 -8.17
N THR A 293 -14.61 4.28 -8.16
CA THR A 293 -14.58 3.27 -7.08
C THR A 293 -13.96 3.86 -5.83
N ASN A 294 -12.84 4.56 -5.96
CA ASN A 294 -12.12 5.20 -4.86
C ASN A 294 -12.96 6.34 -4.24
N TYR A 295 -13.62 7.15 -5.07
CA TYR A 295 -14.57 8.17 -4.61
C TYR A 295 -15.71 7.55 -3.77
N LYS A 296 -16.36 6.48 -4.26
CA LYS A 296 -17.45 5.82 -3.51
C LYS A 296 -16.98 5.31 -2.16
N ALA A 297 -15.79 4.72 -2.09
CA ALA A 297 -15.22 4.20 -0.84
C ALA A 297 -14.96 5.33 0.17
N LEU A 298 -14.34 6.44 -0.28
CA LEU A 298 -14.04 7.58 0.58
C LEU A 298 -15.29 8.34 1.00
N ASN A 299 -16.20 8.64 0.07
CA ASN A 299 -17.43 9.38 0.35
C ASN A 299 -18.34 8.63 1.32
N SER A 300 -18.49 7.31 1.18
CA SER A 300 -19.27 6.50 2.12
C SER A 300 -18.76 6.57 3.57
N ASN A 301 -17.43 6.58 3.75
CA ASN A 301 -16.84 6.70 5.08
C ASN A 301 -16.87 8.14 5.61
N TRP A 302 -16.76 9.14 4.72
CA TRP A 302 -16.89 10.55 5.08
C TRP A 302 -18.28 10.89 5.58
N GLU A 303 -19.34 10.49 4.84
CA GLU A 303 -20.73 10.72 5.25
C GLU A 303 -21.08 10.00 6.57
N LYS A 304 -20.55 8.79 6.78
CA LYS A 304 -20.71 8.08 8.07
C LYS A 304 -20.07 8.85 9.22
N LEU A 305 -18.86 9.36 9.05
CA LEU A 305 -18.19 10.15 10.08
C LEU A 305 -18.89 11.49 10.35
N LYS A 306 -19.46 12.11 9.31
CA LYS A 306 -20.28 13.31 9.43
C LYS A 306 -21.55 13.06 10.22
N ALA A 307 -22.19 11.90 10.01
CA ALA A 307 -23.41 11.51 10.73
C ALA A 307 -23.14 11.08 12.19
N GLU A 308 -22.00 10.39 12.44
CA GLU A 308 -21.61 9.93 13.79
C GLU A 308 -21.16 11.07 14.71
N ASN A 309 -20.56 12.14 14.18
CA ASN A 309 -19.95 13.23 14.92
C ASN A 309 -20.73 14.55 14.80
N THR A 310 -21.93 14.62 15.40
CA THR A 310 -22.73 15.85 15.46
C THR A 310 -22.11 16.97 16.32
N SER A 311 -21.18 16.66 17.22
CA SER A 311 -20.55 17.60 18.16
C SER A 311 -19.09 17.95 17.90
N LYS A 312 -18.38 17.21 17.01
CA LYS A 312 -16.97 17.49 16.64
C LYS A 312 -16.80 17.47 15.13
N GLN A 313 -15.94 18.35 14.61
CA GLN A 313 -15.61 18.38 13.19
C GLN A 313 -15.10 17.00 12.73
N PRO A 314 -15.67 16.42 11.66
CA PRO A 314 -15.24 15.13 11.16
C PRO A 314 -13.81 15.21 10.60
N SER A 315 -12.93 14.31 10.99
CA SER A 315 -11.55 14.26 10.51
C SER A 315 -11.45 13.60 9.13
N LEU A 316 -11.07 14.37 8.11
CA LEU A 316 -10.84 13.86 6.75
C LEU A 316 -9.70 12.84 6.72
N ALA A 317 -8.64 13.04 7.51
CA ALA A 317 -7.55 12.09 7.64
C ALA A 317 -8.03 10.71 8.10
N TRP A 318 -8.94 10.67 9.08
CA TRP A 318 -9.52 9.42 9.56
C TRP A 318 -10.41 8.74 8.52
N ALA A 319 -11.16 9.51 7.72
CA ALA A 319 -11.94 8.98 6.61
C ALA A 319 -11.05 8.30 5.56
N ILE A 320 -9.94 8.94 5.19
CA ILE A 320 -8.94 8.41 4.26
C ILE A 320 -8.34 7.11 4.80
N LEU A 321 -7.85 7.14 6.04
CA LEU A 321 -7.26 5.96 6.67
C LEU A 321 -8.25 4.79 6.74
N LYS A 322 -9.51 5.04 7.12
CA LYS A 322 -10.56 4.01 7.18
C LYS A 322 -10.93 3.44 5.81
N SER A 323 -10.80 4.25 4.75
CA SER A 323 -11.12 3.81 3.38
C SER A 323 -10.03 2.93 2.78
N PHE A 324 -8.76 3.26 3.01
CA PHE A 324 -7.60 2.62 2.37
C PHE A 324 -6.72 1.84 3.37
N TRP A 325 -7.20 1.53 4.58
CA TRP A 325 -6.42 0.89 5.63
C TRP A 325 -5.81 -0.46 5.24
N ARG A 326 -6.50 -1.23 4.38
CA ARG A 326 -6.01 -2.55 3.92
C ARG A 326 -4.75 -2.43 3.07
N GLU A 327 -4.72 -1.43 2.20
CA GLU A 327 -3.58 -1.13 1.35
C GLU A 327 -2.43 -0.59 2.18
N ALA A 328 -2.71 0.34 3.09
CA ALA A 328 -1.73 0.86 4.04
C ALA A 328 -1.15 -0.26 4.93
N ALA A 329 -1.98 -1.18 5.45
CA ALA A 329 -1.53 -2.29 6.27
C ALA A 329 -0.66 -3.29 5.48
N CYS A 330 -1.02 -3.59 4.23
CA CYS A 330 -0.20 -4.43 3.36
C CYS A 330 1.18 -3.81 3.12
N ASN A 331 1.21 -2.50 2.83
CA ASN A 331 2.45 -1.76 2.66
C ASN A 331 3.28 -1.70 3.95
N ALA A 332 2.64 -1.57 5.11
CA ALA A 332 3.30 -1.61 6.42
C ALA A 332 4.06 -2.94 6.64
N VAL A 333 3.49 -4.07 6.19
CA VAL A 333 4.16 -5.38 6.28
C VAL A 333 5.42 -5.40 5.41
N PHE A 334 5.34 -4.92 4.16
CA PHE A 334 6.53 -4.85 3.29
C PHE A 334 7.57 -3.89 3.83
N ALA A 335 7.17 -2.72 4.33
CA ALA A 335 8.03 -1.73 4.95
C ALA A 335 8.73 -2.28 6.20
N GLY A 336 8.00 -2.96 7.08
CA GLY A 336 8.54 -3.60 8.28
C GLY A 336 9.52 -4.72 7.95
N LEU A 337 9.16 -5.61 7.01
CA LEU A 337 10.03 -6.68 6.57
C LEU A 337 11.32 -6.13 5.94
N ASN A 338 11.19 -5.11 5.10
CA ASN A 338 12.35 -4.40 4.53
C ASN A 338 13.26 -3.83 5.61
N THR A 339 12.70 -3.16 6.61
CA THR A 339 13.44 -2.60 7.73
C THR A 339 14.21 -3.67 8.50
N PHE A 340 13.59 -4.78 8.86
CA PHE A 340 14.28 -5.86 9.58
C PHE A 340 15.37 -6.51 8.76
N VAL A 341 15.10 -6.77 7.48
CA VAL A 341 16.05 -7.48 6.61
C VAL A 341 17.26 -6.61 6.25
N SER A 342 17.11 -5.29 6.12
CA SER A 342 18.21 -4.37 5.84
C SER A 342 19.30 -4.38 6.93
N TYR A 343 18.92 -4.64 8.20
CA TYR A 343 19.85 -4.73 9.33
C TYR A 343 20.53 -6.11 9.47
N VAL A 344 20.09 -7.13 8.72
CA VAL A 344 20.74 -8.44 8.71
C VAL A 344 22.18 -8.33 8.17
N GLY A 345 22.41 -7.50 7.14
CA GLY A 345 23.74 -7.27 6.58
C GLY A 345 24.75 -6.81 7.63
N PRO A 346 24.58 -5.64 8.27
CA PRO A 346 25.45 -5.16 9.33
C PRO A 346 25.65 -6.16 10.48
N TYR A 347 24.57 -6.84 10.90
CA TYR A 347 24.64 -7.84 11.96
C TYR A 347 25.51 -9.04 11.59
N MET A 348 25.47 -9.50 10.35
CA MET A 348 26.21 -10.67 9.87
C MET A 348 27.69 -10.37 9.54
N ILE A 349 28.04 -9.10 9.34
CA ILE A 349 29.43 -8.71 9.02
C ILE A 349 30.40 -9.17 10.11
N SER A 350 30.05 -9.03 11.40
CA SER A 350 30.92 -9.47 12.49
C SER A 350 31.21 -10.96 12.42
N TYR A 351 30.17 -11.78 12.21
CA TYR A 351 30.33 -13.24 12.09
C TYR A 351 31.15 -13.64 10.84
N PHE A 352 30.97 -12.91 9.75
CA PHE A 352 31.74 -13.17 8.52
C PHE A 352 33.21 -12.84 8.68
N VAL A 353 33.55 -11.77 9.40
CA VAL A 353 34.94 -11.39 9.71
C VAL A 353 35.58 -12.38 10.68
N ASP A 354 34.82 -12.85 11.69
CA ASP A 354 35.30 -13.87 12.64
C ASP A 354 35.61 -15.20 11.92
N TYR A 355 34.75 -15.60 10.97
CA TYR A 355 34.98 -16.76 10.08
C TYR A 355 36.27 -16.60 9.25
N LEU A 356 36.48 -15.42 8.62
CA LEU A 356 37.67 -15.14 7.84
C LEU A 356 38.94 -15.12 8.71
N GLY A 357 38.80 -14.81 10.00
CA GLY A 357 39.87 -14.88 10.98
C GLY A 357 40.29 -16.31 11.41
N GLY A 358 39.63 -17.33 10.84
CA GLY A 358 39.90 -18.74 11.12
C GLY A 358 39.14 -19.32 12.33
N ASN A 359 38.20 -18.61 12.91
CA ASN A 359 37.35 -19.07 14.01
C ASN A 359 36.09 -19.76 13.45
N GLU A 360 36.24 -20.98 12.91
CA GLU A 360 35.09 -21.76 12.46
C GLU A 360 34.34 -22.36 13.66
N THR A 361 33.08 -22.06 13.81
CA THR A 361 32.20 -22.60 14.87
C THR A 361 31.55 -23.92 14.47
N PHE A 362 31.35 -24.16 13.16
CA PHE A 362 30.77 -25.38 12.61
C PHE A 362 31.22 -25.62 11.15
N PRO A 363 31.22 -26.89 10.67
CA PRO A 363 31.66 -27.21 9.32
C PRO A 363 30.77 -26.52 8.28
N HIS A 364 31.39 -25.91 7.24
CA HIS A 364 30.69 -25.19 6.15
C HIS A 364 30.03 -23.87 6.54
N GLU A 365 30.43 -23.24 7.64
CA GLU A 365 29.90 -21.97 8.14
C GLU A 365 29.89 -20.87 7.08
N GLY A 366 30.96 -20.73 6.29
CA GLY A 366 31.08 -19.72 5.24
C GLY A 366 29.98 -19.80 4.15
N TYR A 367 29.62 -21.02 3.72
CA TYR A 367 28.55 -21.20 2.74
C TYR A 367 27.18 -20.83 3.32
N ILE A 368 26.94 -21.12 4.59
CA ILE A 368 25.68 -20.79 5.27
C ILE A 368 25.58 -19.28 5.46
N LEU A 369 26.65 -18.60 5.89
CA LEU A 369 26.70 -17.14 6.02
C LEU A 369 26.46 -16.46 4.67
N ALA A 370 27.12 -16.91 3.60
CA ALA A 370 26.91 -16.41 2.25
C ALA A 370 25.45 -16.61 1.77
N GLY A 371 24.88 -17.79 2.04
CA GLY A 371 23.49 -18.11 1.72
C GLY A 371 22.47 -17.20 2.47
N ILE A 372 22.70 -16.95 3.75
CA ILE A 372 21.86 -16.05 4.56
C ILE A 372 21.96 -14.61 4.02
N PHE A 373 23.19 -14.14 3.75
CA PHE A 373 23.41 -12.80 3.22
C PHE A 373 22.75 -12.60 1.86
N PHE A 374 22.93 -13.55 0.94
CA PHE A 374 22.30 -13.52 -0.38
C PHE A 374 20.75 -13.51 -0.26
N SER A 375 20.20 -14.40 0.56
CA SER A 375 18.75 -14.49 0.78
C SER A 375 18.19 -13.23 1.40
N ALA A 376 18.88 -12.63 2.39
CA ALA A 376 18.49 -11.36 2.98
C ALA A 376 18.48 -10.24 1.93
N LYS A 377 19.51 -10.12 1.10
CA LYS A 377 19.58 -9.10 0.04
C LYS A 377 18.53 -9.31 -1.05
N LEU A 378 18.20 -10.55 -1.38
CA LEU A 378 17.13 -10.87 -2.30
C LEU A 378 15.77 -10.41 -1.74
N VAL A 379 15.46 -10.77 -0.49
CA VAL A 379 14.22 -10.38 0.18
C VAL A 379 14.15 -8.85 0.33
N GLU A 380 15.23 -8.19 0.74
CA GLU A 380 15.31 -6.73 0.84
C GLU A 380 14.98 -6.06 -0.50
N THR A 381 15.58 -6.53 -1.59
CA THR A 381 15.33 -5.97 -2.93
C THR A 381 13.87 -6.13 -3.35
N LEU A 382 13.29 -7.32 -3.15
CA LEU A 382 11.90 -7.60 -3.53
C LEU A 382 10.91 -6.81 -2.68
N THR A 383 11.12 -6.74 -1.36
CA THR A 383 10.23 -6.02 -0.44
C THR A 383 10.29 -4.51 -0.67
N THR A 384 11.47 -3.94 -0.92
CA THR A 384 11.62 -2.52 -1.27
C THR A 384 10.81 -2.16 -2.50
N ARG A 385 10.88 -2.98 -3.56
CA ARG A 385 10.15 -2.71 -4.81
C ARG A 385 8.64 -2.82 -4.65
N GLN A 386 8.18 -3.82 -3.89
CA GLN A 386 6.75 -3.96 -3.61
C GLN A 386 6.21 -2.86 -2.69
N TRP A 387 7.01 -2.44 -1.71
CA TRP A 387 6.66 -1.32 -0.83
C TRP A 387 6.49 -0.02 -1.63
N TYR A 388 7.47 0.35 -2.47
CA TYR A 388 7.40 1.56 -3.29
C TYR A 388 6.20 1.55 -4.24
N LEU A 389 5.99 0.45 -4.97
CA LEU A 389 4.82 0.32 -5.84
C LEU A 389 3.50 0.46 -5.06
N GLY A 390 3.42 -0.15 -3.88
CA GLY A 390 2.23 -0.07 -3.04
C GLY A 390 1.95 1.34 -2.51
N VAL A 391 3.00 2.09 -2.17
CA VAL A 391 2.90 3.50 -1.75
C VAL A 391 2.39 4.38 -2.89
N ASP A 392 2.92 4.21 -4.11
CA ASP A 392 2.46 4.94 -5.29
C ASP A 392 0.99 4.66 -5.62
N ILE A 393 0.58 3.39 -5.55
CA ILE A 393 -0.82 2.99 -5.76
C ILE A 393 -1.74 3.62 -4.70
N LEU A 394 -1.33 3.58 -3.42
CA LEU A 394 -2.07 4.20 -2.33
C LEU A 394 -2.23 5.72 -2.55
N GLY A 395 -1.14 6.40 -2.90
CA GLY A 395 -1.14 7.83 -3.22
C GLY A 395 -2.07 8.17 -4.38
N MET A 396 -2.05 7.36 -5.45
CA MET A 396 -2.94 7.49 -6.59
C MET A 396 -4.42 7.30 -6.19
N HIS A 397 -4.76 6.33 -5.35
CA HIS A 397 -6.12 6.10 -4.88
C HIS A 397 -6.63 7.26 -4.04
N VAL A 398 -5.83 7.74 -3.09
CA VAL A 398 -6.17 8.90 -2.24
C VAL A 398 -6.38 10.14 -3.10
N ARG A 399 -5.44 10.44 -4.00
CA ARG A 399 -5.52 11.60 -4.90
C ARG A 399 -6.74 11.55 -5.81
N SER A 400 -7.01 10.42 -6.46
CA SER A 400 -8.16 10.27 -7.35
C SER A 400 -9.49 10.39 -6.61
N ALA A 401 -9.58 9.86 -5.39
CA ALA A 401 -10.77 9.97 -4.54
C ALA A 401 -11.03 11.41 -4.10
N LEU A 402 -9.99 12.09 -3.59
CA LEU A 402 -10.11 13.48 -3.13
C LEU A 402 -10.40 14.45 -4.27
N THR A 403 -9.72 14.32 -5.42
CA THR A 403 -10.01 15.15 -6.60
C THR A 403 -11.48 15.01 -7.00
N ALA A 404 -12.00 13.79 -7.05
CA ALA A 404 -13.41 13.58 -7.38
C ALA A 404 -14.37 14.14 -6.32
N MET A 405 -14.01 14.09 -5.02
CA MET A 405 -14.79 14.69 -3.95
C MET A 405 -14.84 16.21 -4.06
N VAL A 406 -13.68 16.85 -4.22
CA VAL A 406 -13.57 18.33 -4.34
C VAL A 406 -14.30 18.81 -5.60
N TYR A 407 -14.10 18.14 -6.74
CA TYR A 407 -14.79 18.46 -7.99
C TYR A 407 -16.31 18.38 -7.83
N ARG A 408 -16.80 17.29 -7.27
CA ARG A 408 -18.23 17.06 -7.09
C ARG A 408 -18.85 18.04 -6.08
N LYS A 409 -18.11 18.38 -5.02
CA LYS A 409 -18.50 19.43 -4.07
C LYS A 409 -18.59 20.80 -4.74
N GLY A 410 -17.60 21.15 -5.56
CA GLY A 410 -17.57 22.39 -6.33
C GLY A 410 -18.77 22.56 -7.26
N LEU A 411 -19.28 21.46 -7.87
CA LEU A 411 -20.48 21.49 -8.69
C LEU A 411 -21.79 21.71 -7.88
N ARG A 412 -21.79 21.31 -6.61
CA ARG A 412 -22.96 21.38 -5.72
C ARG A 412 -22.91 22.53 -4.73
N LEU A 413 -21.91 23.38 -4.81
CA LEU A 413 -21.70 24.47 -3.87
C LEU A 413 -22.84 25.47 -3.92
N SER A 414 -23.33 25.94 -2.76
CA SER A 414 -24.32 26.99 -2.65
C SER A 414 -23.81 28.31 -3.23
N SER A 415 -24.70 29.21 -3.63
CA SER A 415 -24.30 30.50 -4.18
C SER A 415 -23.57 31.39 -3.16
N SER A 416 -23.92 31.28 -1.88
CA SER A 416 -23.21 31.97 -0.78
C SER A 416 -21.77 31.45 -0.65
N ALA A 417 -21.59 30.13 -0.65
CA ALA A 417 -20.28 29.51 -0.58
C ALA A 417 -19.43 29.74 -1.85
N LYS A 418 -20.05 29.90 -3.04
CA LYS A 418 -19.34 30.30 -4.28
C LYS A 418 -18.75 31.73 -4.22
N GLN A 419 -19.33 32.62 -3.41
CA GLN A 419 -18.77 33.97 -3.22
C GLN A 419 -17.54 33.96 -2.33
N SER A 420 -17.44 33.04 -1.36
CA SER A 420 -16.28 32.88 -0.48
C SER A 420 -15.12 32.13 -1.15
N HIS A 421 -15.38 31.31 -2.16
CA HIS A 421 -14.37 30.52 -2.87
C HIS A 421 -14.27 30.87 -4.35
N THR A 422 -13.11 31.34 -4.77
CA THR A 422 -12.87 31.61 -6.20
C THR A 422 -12.68 30.30 -6.98
N SER A 423 -12.99 30.30 -8.28
CA SER A 423 -12.72 29.13 -9.15
C SER A 423 -11.24 28.75 -9.15
N GLY A 424 -10.32 29.72 -9.03
CA GLY A 424 -8.88 29.47 -8.94
C GLY A 424 -8.50 28.75 -7.64
N GLU A 425 -9.18 29.05 -6.54
CA GLU A 425 -8.96 28.40 -5.25
C GLU A 425 -9.41 26.93 -5.29
N ILE A 426 -10.56 26.63 -5.89
CA ILE A 426 -11.04 25.25 -6.06
C ILE A 426 -10.07 24.44 -6.94
N VAL A 427 -9.55 25.04 -8.01
CA VAL A 427 -8.50 24.43 -8.84
C VAL A 427 -7.23 24.16 -8.01
N ASN A 428 -6.85 25.09 -7.12
CA ASN A 428 -5.71 24.92 -6.23
C ASN A 428 -5.91 23.76 -5.24
N TYR A 429 -7.12 23.59 -4.68
CA TYR A 429 -7.42 22.43 -3.84
C TYR A 429 -7.20 21.13 -4.62
N MET A 430 -7.65 21.03 -5.87
CA MET A 430 -7.49 19.81 -6.68
C MET A 430 -6.06 19.58 -7.16
N ALA A 431 -5.33 20.64 -7.54
CA ALA A 431 -4.03 20.50 -8.17
C ALA A 431 -2.86 20.48 -7.17
N VAL A 432 -2.96 21.24 -6.05
CA VAL A 432 -1.86 21.40 -5.10
C VAL A 432 -2.15 20.64 -3.80
N ASP A 433 -3.27 20.95 -3.12
CA ASP A 433 -3.53 20.39 -1.81
C ASP A 433 -3.80 18.87 -1.87
N VAL A 434 -4.59 18.41 -2.84
CA VAL A 434 -4.85 16.97 -3.06
C VAL A 434 -3.57 16.24 -3.46
N GLN A 435 -2.69 16.88 -4.26
CA GLN A 435 -1.40 16.31 -4.63
C GLN A 435 -0.53 16.08 -3.38
N ARG A 436 -0.42 17.09 -2.48
CA ARG A 436 0.34 16.95 -1.23
C ARG A 436 -0.17 15.83 -0.33
N VAL A 437 -1.49 15.71 -0.21
CA VAL A 437 -2.09 14.61 0.57
C VAL A 437 -1.79 13.24 -0.08
N GLY A 438 -1.79 13.16 -1.40
CA GLY A 438 -1.40 11.94 -2.11
C GLY A 438 0.07 11.60 -1.93
N ASP A 439 0.95 12.59 -2.03
CA ASP A 439 2.40 12.42 -1.88
C ASP A 439 2.80 12.05 -0.45
N TYR A 440 1.99 12.40 0.56
CA TYR A 440 2.21 11.99 1.94
C TYR A 440 2.20 10.46 2.13
N SER A 441 1.63 9.69 1.21
CA SER A 441 1.68 8.22 1.26
C SER A 441 3.12 7.67 1.36
N TRP A 442 4.12 8.38 0.79
CA TRP A 442 5.54 8.05 0.86
C TRP A 442 6.09 8.13 2.28
N TYR A 443 5.59 9.08 3.08
CA TYR A 443 6.04 9.34 4.45
C TYR A 443 5.18 8.65 5.51
N LEU A 444 4.06 8.04 5.10
CA LEU A 444 3.09 7.45 6.04
C LEU A 444 3.71 6.41 6.97
N HIS A 445 4.61 5.59 6.43
CA HIS A 445 5.25 4.52 7.20
C HIS A 445 6.52 4.98 7.91
N ASP A 446 7.13 6.08 7.52
CA ASP A 446 8.36 6.60 8.14
C ASP A 446 8.14 6.98 9.61
N ILE A 447 6.92 7.36 10.00
CA ILE A 447 6.55 7.74 11.37
C ILE A 447 6.93 6.64 12.39
N TRP A 448 6.66 5.38 12.07
CA TRP A 448 6.97 4.24 12.94
C TRP A 448 8.25 3.50 12.55
N MET A 449 8.65 3.58 11.28
CA MET A 449 9.88 2.94 10.79
C MET A 449 11.13 3.63 11.34
N LEU A 450 11.17 4.96 11.37
CA LEU A 450 12.32 5.73 11.88
C LEU A 450 12.69 5.35 13.32
N PRO A 451 11.77 5.36 14.32
CA PRO A 451 12.10 4.90 15.66
C PRO A 451 12.57 3.45 15.68
N LEU A 452 11.93 2.57 14.91
CA LEU A 452 12.31 1.15 14.82
C LEU A 452 13.72 0.98 14.26
N GLN A 453 14.08 1.70 13.21
CA GLN A 453 15.41 1.69 12.61
C GLN A 453 16.49 2.17 13.60
N ILE A 454 16.21 3.24 14.35
CA ILE A 454 17.11 3.74 15.39
C ILE A 454 17.31 2.69 16.49
N ILE A 455 16.23 2.05 16.95
CA ILE A 455 16.30 1.01 18.00
C ILE A 455 17.14 -0.18 17.49
N LEU A 456 16.90 -0.66 16.27
CA LEU A 456 17.67 -1.77 15.68
C LEU A 456 19.14 -1.43 15.51
N ALA A 457 19.44 -0.22 15.05
CA ALA A 457 20.83 0.26 14.93
C ALA A 457 21.54 0.30 16.28
N LEU A 458 20.89 0.88 17.30
CA LEU A 458 21.45 0.95 18.67
C LEU A 458 21.63 -0.45 19.28
N ALA A 459 20.73 -1.39 19.03
CA ALA A 459 20.88 -2.78 19.49
C ALA A 459 22.11 -3.47 18.87
N ILE A 460 22.34 -3.29 17.58
CA ILE A 460 23.53 -3.82 16.89
C ILE A 460 24.82 -3.14 17.42
N LEU A 461 24.79 -1.82 17.57
CA LEU A 461 25.92 -1.05 18.10
C LEU A 461 26.24 -1.42 19.56
N TYR A 462 25.24 -1.59 20.39
CA TYR A 462 25.43 -2.04 21.79
C TYR A 462 26.13 -3.41 21.87
N LYS A 463 25.73 -4.33 20.97
CA LYS A 463 26.39 -5.64 20.87
C LYS A 463 27.89 -5.54 20.48
N ASN A 464 28.22 -4.64 19.56
CA ASN A 464 29.57 -4.56 18.97
C ASN A 464 30.54 -3.66 19.74
N VAL A 465 30.03 -2.56 20.36
CA VAL A 465 30.84 -1.49 20.97
C VAL A 465 30.45 -1.27 22.44
N GLY A 466 29.44 -1.97 22.94
CA GLY A 466 28.99 -1.89 24.33
C GLY A 466 28.43 -0.51 24.71
N ILE A 467 28.80 0.01 25.91
CA ILE A 467 28.28 1.28 26.44
C ILE A 467 28.64 2.48 25.57
N ALA A 468 29.69 2.42 24.73
CA ALA A 468 30.04 3.49 23.80
C ALA A 468 28.95 3.75 22.72
N SER A 469 27.95 2.84 22.57
CA SER A 469 26.74 3.07 21.75
C SER A 469 25.92 4.26 22.22
N VAL A 470 25.96 4.62 23.51
CA VAL A 470 25.31 5.83 24.05
C VAL A 470 25.96 7.09 23.50
N ALA A 471 27.31 7.10 23.36
CA ALA A 471 28.01 8.22 22.71
C ALA A 471 27.62 8.37 21.24
N THR A 472 27.37 7.24 20.54
CA THR A 472 26.83 7.26 19.18
C THR A 472 25.48 7.96 19.12
N PHE A 473 24.56 7.62 20.02
CA PHE A 473 23.24 8.24 20.10
C PHE A 473 23.32 9.74 20.35
N ILE A 474 24.16 10.17 21.30
CA ILE A 474 24.39 11.58 21.61
C ILE A 474 25.01 12.31 20.41
N ALA A 475 26.02 11.74 19.77
CA ALA A 475 26.67 12.33 18.58
C ALA A 475 25.67 12.46 17.41
N THR A 476 24.77 11.49 17.25
CA THR A 476 23.72 11.53 16.25
C THR A 476 22.71 12.65 16.53
N ILE A 477 22.27 12.81 17.78
CA ILE A 477 21.39 13.93 18.18
C ILE A 477 22.08 15.29 17.95
N ILE A 478 23.36 15.43 18.29
CA ILE A 478 24.12 16.64 18.03
C ILE A 478 24.18 16.94 16.52
N SER A 479 24.40 15.92 15.70
CA SER A 479 24.40 16.06 14.24
C SER A 479 23.05 16.58 13.72
N ILE A 480 21.92 16.06 14.23
CA ILE A 480 20.57 16.54 13.88
C ILE A 480 20.38 18.00 14.33
N ILE A 481 20.74 18.34 15.58
CA ILE A 481 20.59 19.69 16.13
C ILE A 481 21.38 20.70 15.30
N VAL A 482 22.55 20.35 14.80
CA VAL A 482 23.37 21.20 13.92
C VAL A 482 22.75 21.33 12.52
N THR A 483 22.18 20.24 11.99
CA THR A 483 21.63 20.21 10.62
C THR A 483 20.34 21.01 10.47
N VAL A 484 19.44 21.00 11.48
CA VAL A 484 18.11 21.66 11.41
C VAL A 484 18.21 23.18 11.17
N PRO A 485 19.01 23.97 11.92
CA PRO A 485 19.12 25.41 11.67
C PRO A 485 19.76 25.72 10.31
N LEU A 486 20.69 24.89 9.84
CA LEU A 486 21.32 25.05 8.53
C LEU A 486 20.33 24.77 7.39
N ALA A 487 19.47 23.76 7.54
CA ALA A 487 18.40 23.48 6.60
C ALA A 487 17.42 24.66 6.50
N LYS A 488 17.02 25.24 7.63
CA LYS A 488 16.18 26.47 7.65
C LYS A 488 16.85 27.66 6.98
N LEU A 489 18.15 27.85 7.19
CA LEU A 489 18.92 28.91 6.52
C LEU A 489 18.96 28.69 5.01
N GLN A 490 19.13 27.45 4.58
CA GLN A 490 19.09 27.07 3.16
C GLN A 490 17.71 27.36 2.54
N GLU A 491 16.63 27.00 3.25
CA GLU A 491 15.25 27.30 2.85
C GLU A 491 15.02 28.82 2.68
N ASP A 492 15.42 29.63 3.66
CA ASP A 492 15.32 31.10 3.59
C ASP A 492 16.07 31.69 2.39
N TYR A 493 17.28 31.19 2.10
CA TYR A 493 18.03 31.64 0.91
C TYR A 493 17.37 31.17 -0.40
N GLN A 494 16.79 30.00 -0.42
CA GLN A 494 16.06 29.47 -1.56
C GLN A 494 14.79 30.29 -1.83
N ASP A 495 14.05 30.67 -0.80
CA ASP A 495 12.84 31.51 -0.91
C ASP A 495 13.19 32.90 -1.45
N LYS A 496 14.27 33.53 -0.93
CA LYS A 496 14.74 34.82 -1.43
C LYS A 496 15.23 34.76 -2.87
N LEU A 497 15.88 33.63 -3.25
CA LEU A 497 16.27 33.37 -4.64
C LEU A 497 15.04 33.25 -5.55
N MET A 498 14.02 32.50 -5.12
CA MET A 498 12.79 32.34 -5.91
C MET A 498 12.05 33.66 -6.05
N ALA A 499 11.92 34.46 -5.00
CA ALA A 499 11.31 35.77 -5.06
C ALA A 499 12.04 36.70 -6.05
N ALA A 500 13.38 36.75 -5.99
CA ALA A 500 14.19 37.56 -6.92
C ALA A 500 14.05 37.08 -8.38
N LYS A 501 13.97 35.76 -8.60
CA LYS A 501 13.74 35.15 -9.89
C LYS A 501 12.36 35.50 -10.46
N ASP A 502 11.32 35.43 -9.61
CA ASP A 502 9.94 35.76 -10.01
C ASP A 502 9.80 37.23 -10.37
N ASP A 503 10.43 38.13 -9.62
CA ASP A 503 10.45 39.55 -9.93
C ASP A 503 11.12 39.84 -11.28
N ARG A 504 12.28 39.22 -11.53
CA ARG A 504 12.95 39.35 -12.84
C ARG A 504 12.09 38.76 -13.96
N MET A 505 11.49 37.57 -13.78
CA MET A 505 10.65 36.94 -14.79
C MET A 505 9.39 37.76 -15.08
N ARG A 506 8.77 38.36 -14.06
CA ARG A 506 7.64 39.29 -14.22
C ARG A 506 8.01 40.49 -15.06
N LYS A 507 9.16 41.14 -14.77
CA LYS A 507 9.65 42.28 -15.56
C LYS A 507 10.07 41.88 -16.97
N THR A 508 10.68 40.73 -17.16
CA THR A 508 11.01 40.19 -18.49
C THR A 508 9.74 39.97 -19.32
N SER A 509 8.71 39.37 -18.73
CA SER A 509 7.42 39.14 -19.39
C SER A 509 6.72 40.45 -19.74
N GLU A 510 6.78 41.47 -18.86
CA GLU A 510 6.27 42.83 -19.14
C GLU A 510 6.98 43.47 -20.32
N CYS A 511 8.31 43.38 -20.38
CA CYS A 511 9.10 43.85 -21.50
C CYS A 511 8.73 43.19 -22.81
N LEU A 512 8.63 41.86 -22.81
CA LEU A 512 8.27 41.08 -24.01
C LEU A 512 6.86 41.41 -24.51
N ARG A 513 5.90 41.55 -23.58
CA ARG A 513 4.52 41.90 -23.91
C ARG A 513 4.42 43.30 -24.55
N ASN A 514 5.23 44.26 -24.12
CA ASN A 514 5.23 45.64 -24.55
C ASN A 514 6.40 45.98 -25.49
N MET A 515 7.00 44.97 -26.14
CA MET A 515 8.21 45.15 -26.97
C MET A 515 8.05 46.21 -28.06
N ARG A 516 6.88 46.29 -28.69
CA ARG A 516 6.60 47.28 -29.73
C ARG A 516 6.70 48.70 -29.17
N ILE A 517 6.17 48.96 -27.98
CA ILE A 517 6.20 50.27 -27.30
C ILE A 517 7.63 50.63 -26.91
N LEU A 518 8.36 49.66 -26.37
CA LEU A 518 9.77 49.83 -25.96
C LEU A 518 10.63 50.21 -27.17
N LYS A 519 10.41 49.58 -28.33
CA LYS A 519 11.12 49.89 -29.56
C LYS A 519 10.78 51.26 -30.13
N LEU A 520 9.52 51.68 -30.07
CA LEU A 520 9.09 52.98 -30.54
C LEU A 520 9.68 54.13 -29.67
N HIS A 521 9.91 53.90 -28.39
CA HIS A 521 10.52 54.87 -27.50
C HIS A 521 12.05 54.75 -27.37
N ALA A 522 12.67 53.75 -28.05
CA ALA A 522 14.10 53.47 -27.94
C ALA A 522 14.57 53.26 -26.51
N TRP A 523 13.77 52.50 -25.69
CA TRP A 523 14.05 52.28 -24.28
C TRP A 523 14.73 50.92 -24.01
N GLU A 524 15.23 50.24 -25.02
CA GLU A 524 15.82 48.90 -24.92
C GLU A 524 16.96 48.86 -23.90
N ASP A 525 17.91 49.82 -24.05
CA ASP A 525 19.08 49.83 -23.15
C ASP A 525 18.71 50.13 -21.68
N ARG A 526 17.72 51.00 -21.47
CA ARG A 526 17.25 51.32 -20.12
C ARG A 526 16.62 50.07 -19.45
N TYR A 527 15.78 49.34 -20.15
CA TYR A 527 15.16 48.12 -19.62
C TYR A 527 16.18 46.98 -19.50
N ARG A 528 17.16 46.87 -20.41
CA ARG A 528 18.28 45.94 -20.32
C ARG A 528 19.05 46.15 -19.03
N MET A 529 19.48 47.39 -18.73
CA MET A 529 20.18 47.68 -17.47
C MET A 529 19.35 47.34 -16.24
N LYS A 530 18.05 47.60 -16.25
CA LYS A 530 17.16 47.21 -15.17
C LYS A 530 17.04 45.69 -14.98
N LEU A 531 16.96 44.95 -16.07
CA LEU A 531 16.94 43.48 -15.98
C LEU A 531 18.29 42.92 -15.52
N GLU A 532 19.41 43.54 -15.92
CA GLU A 532 20.75 43.18 -15.47
C GLU A 532 20.92 43.45 -13.97
N GLU A 533 20.41 44.58 -13.44
CA GLU A 533 20.38 44.83 -12.00
C GLU A 533 19.60 43.79 -11.24
N MET A 534 18.41 43.42 -11.70
CA MET A 534 17.61 42.34 -11.08
C MET A 534 18.34 41.00 -11.15
N ARG A 535 19.04 40.72 -12.26
CA ARG A 535 19.88 39.50 -12.41
C ARG A 535 21.04 39.50 -11.41
N HIS A 536 21.65 40.66 -11.09
CA HIS A 536 22.67 40.77 -10.06
C HIS A 536 22.11 40.42 -8.67
N VAL A 537 20.90 40.87 -8.34
CA VAL A 537 20.23 40.50 -7.09
C VAL A 537 19.94 38.99 -7.04
N GLU A 538 19.39 38.43 -8.11
CA GLU A 538 19.16 37.00 -8.21
C GLU A 538 20.47 36.19 -8.04
N PHE A 539 21.55 36.62 -8.72
CA PHE A 539 22.85 35.98 -8.62
C PHE A 539 23.45 36.04 -7.20
N HIS A 540 23.22 37.14 -6.49
CA HIS A 540 23.66 37.27 -5.10
C HIS A 540 22.98 36.20 -4.23
N TRP A 541 21.66 36.02 -4.33
CA TRP A 541 20.94 34.99 -3.59
C TRP A 541 21.27 33.61 -4.06
N LEU A 542 21.44 33.38 -5.36
CA LEU A 542 21.90 32.11 -5.91
C LEU A 542 23.24 31.68 -5.32
N ARG A 543 24.20 32.59 -5.26
CA ARG A 543 25.52 32.30 -4.65
C ARG A 543 25.39 31.89 -3.20
N LYS A 544 24.58 32.60 -2.41
CA LYS A 544 24.32 32.24 -1.00
C LYS A 544 23.65 30.89 -0.86
N ALA A 545 22.63 30.63 -1.66
CA ALA A 545 21.93 29.36 -1.66
C ALA A 545 22.87 28.18 -2.01
N LEU A 546 23.73 28.33 -3.04
CA LEU A 546 24.67 27.31 -3.45
C LEU A 546 25.76 27.05 -2.37
N TYR A 547 26.29 28.10 -1.74
CA TYR A 547 27.26 27.91 -0.64
C TYR A 547 26.61 27.24 0.57
N SER A 548 25.39 27.64 0.93
CA SER A 548 24.63 27.00 2.03
C SER A 548 24.38 25.54 1.72
N GLN A 549 23.95 25.23 0.49
CA GLN A 549 23.74 23.83 0.03
C GLN A 549 25.02 23.01 0.09
N ALA A 550 26.14 23.56 -0.40
CA ALA A 550 27.44 22.89 -0.33
C ALA A 550 27.84 22.58 1.10
N PHE A 551 27.62 23.52 2.02
CA PHE A 551 27.97 23.35 3.45
C PHE A 551 27.06 22.31 4.14
N VAL A 552 25.76 22.32 3.87
CA VAL A 552 24.83 21.29 4.36
C VAL A 552 25.22 19.92 3.81
N THR A 553 25.56 19.83 2.53
CA THR A 553 26.02 18.57 1.88
C THR A 553 27.32 18.08 2.52
N PHE A 554 28.26 18.97 2.80
CA PHE A 554 29.53 18.61 3.48
C PHE A 554 29.26 18.03 4.88
N ILE A 555 28.44 18.68 5.70
CA ILE A 555 28.09 18.18 7.03
C ILE A 555 27.39 16.82 6.93
N PHE A 556 26.49 16.68 5.99
CA PHE A 556 25.79 15.42 5.75
C PHE A 556 26.75 14.25 5.47
N TRP A 557 27.70 14.43 4.55
CA TRP A 557 28.64 13.38 4.19
C TRP A 557 29.73 13.15 5.26
N SER A 558 30.03 14.16 6.09
CA SER A 558 31.00 14.02 7.20
C SER A 558 30.37 13.45 8.48
N SER A 559 29.03 13.51 8.63
CA SER A 559 28.32 13.06 9.83
C SER A 559 28.63 11.62 10.24
N PRO A 560 28.63 10.60 9.36
CA PRO A 560 28.98 9.23 9.74
C PRO A 560 30.42 9.09 10.23
N ILE A 561 31.33 9.85 9.64
CA ILE A 561 32.74 9.83 10.04
C ILE A 561 32.90 10.46 11.42
N PHE A 562 32.21 11.57 11.68
CA PHE A 562 32.18 12.23 12.97
C PHE A 562 31.58 11.35 14.07
N VAL A 563 30.45 10.72 13.79
CA VAL A 563 29.80 9.76 14.71
C VAL A 563 30.72 8.58 14.98
N ALA A 564 31.37 8.03 13.95
CA ALA A 564 32.34 6.93 14.10
C ALA A 564 33.55 7.33 14.96
N ALA A 565 34.11 8.52 14.72
CA ALA A 565 35.27 9.01 15.51
C ALA A 565 34.92 9.17 17.00
N ILE A 566 33.75 9.74 17.32
CA ILE A 566 33.30 9.85 18.71
C ILE A 566 33.05 8.48 19.33
N THR A 567 32.39 7.58 18.61
CA THR A 567 32.05 6.24 19.10
C THR A 567 33.28 5.42 19.41
N PHE A 568 34.22 5.35 18.45
CA PHE A 568 35.45 4.57 18.65
C PHE A 568 36.39 5.24 19.63
N GLY A 569 36.48 6.61 19.63
CA GLY A 569 37.21 7.34 20.62
C GLY A 569 36.73 7.06 22.05
N THR A 570 35.43 7.10 22.28
CA THR A 570 34.82 6.74 23.59
C THR A 570 35.02 5.27 23.93
N SER A 571 34.96 4.37 22.95
CA SER A 571 35.24 2.94 23.15
C SER A 571 36.65 2.69 23.67
N ILE A 572 37.63 3.37 23.05
CA ILE A 572 39.05 3.28 23.49
C ILE A 572 39.24 3.86 24.91
N LEU A 573 38.60 5.02 25.20
CA LEU A 573 38.67 5.63 26.53
C LEU A 573 38.02 4.76 27.64
N LEU A 574 37.00 3.98 27.29
CA LEU A 574 36.33 3.03 28.19
C LEU A 574 37.08 1.69 28.29
N GLY A 575 38.21 1.52 27.56
CA GLY A 575 38.98 0.29 27.56
C GLY A 575 38.32 -0.92 26.94
N THR A 576 37.29 -0.73 26.12
CA THR A 576 36.59 -1.83 25.44
C THR A 576 37.43 -2.39 24.30
N GLN A 577 37.57 -3.72 24.20
CA GLN A 577 38.30 -4.37 23.12
C GLN A 577 37.54 -4.23 21.80
N LEU A 578 38.13 -3.53 20.83
CA LEU A 578 37.59 -3.38 19.50
C LEU A 578 38.04 -4.55 18.63
N THR A 579 37.09 -5.38 18.18
CA THR A 579 37.36 -6.42 17.19
C THR A 579 37.19 -5.85 15.76
N ALA A 580 37.92 -6.37 14.78
CA ALA A 580 37.82 -5.95 13.39
C ALA A 580 36.35 -6.13 12.87
N GLY A 581 35.70 -7.24 13.22
CA GLY A 581 34.31 -7.51 12.87
C GLY A 581 33.33 -6.50 13.50
N GLY A 582 33.54 -6.15 14.77
CA GLY A 582 32.74 -5.15 15.48
C GLY A 582 32.86 -3.75 14.87
N VAL A 583 34.05 -3.32 14.49
CA VAL A 583 34.30 -2.02 13.85
C VAL A 583 33.63 -1.96 12.47
N LEU A 584 33.78 -2.98 11.62
CA LEU A 584 33.16 -3.01 10.30
C LEU A 584 31.64 -3.08 10.37
N SER A 585 31.08 -3.85 11.31
CA SER A 585 29.65 -3.93 11.57
C SER A 585 29.09 -2.57 12.06
N ALA A 586 29.80 -1.89 12.96
CA ALA A 586 29.44 -0.56 13.43
C ALA A 586 29.46 0.48 12.29
N LEU A 587 30.49 0.50 11.44
CA LEU A 587 30.56 1.38 10.28
C LEU A 587 29.42 1.14 9.29
N ALA A 588 29.07 -0.12 9.02
CA ALA A 588 27.94 -0.48 8.18
C ALA A 588 26.61 -0.01 8.81
N THR A 589 26.46 -0.12 10.13
CA THR A 589 25.29 0.35 10.86
C THR A 589 25.15 1.87 10.81
N PHE A 590 26.25 2.63 10.98
CA PHE A 590 26.24 4.10 10.84
C PHE A 590 25.79 4.52 9.45
N ARG A 591 26.24 3.83 8.42
CA ARG A 591 25.86 4.13 7.03
C ARG A 591 24.36 3.91 6.78
N ILE A 592 23.78 2.84 7.32
CA ILE A 592 22.34 2.60 7.19
C ILE A 592 21.52 3.60 8.01
N LEU A 593 21.99 3.98 9.19
CA LEU A 593 21.33 4.96 10.05
C LEU A 593 21.29 6.37 9.46
N GLN A 594 22.19 6.69 8.54
CA GLN A 594 22.30 8.01 7.91
C GLN A 594 21.02 8.40 7.14
N GLU A 595 20.42 7.47 6.40
CA GLU A 595 19.26 7.73 5.56
C GLU A 595 18.00 8.12 6.38
N PRO A 596 17.61 7.36 7.42
CA PRO A 596 16.51 7.75 8.32
C PRO A 596 16.68 9.13 8.94
N LEU A 597 17.90 9.45 9.38
CA LEU A 597 18.19 10.73 10.02
C LEU A 597 18.08 11.91 9.06
N ARG A 598 18.50 11.71 7.81
CA ARG A 598 18.35 12.72 6.75
C ARG A 598 16.88 13.00 6.44
N ASN A 599 16.06 11.94 6.35
CA ASN A 599 14.67 12.05 5.95
C ASN A 599 13.76 12.60 7.07
N PHE A 600 14.24 12.66 8.31
CA PHE A 600 13.45 13.12 9.45
C PHE A 600 12.92 14.56 9.32
N PRO A 601 13.73 15.59 8.93
CA PRO A 601 13.23 16.95 8.71
C PRO A 601 12.16 17.00 7.60
N ASP A 602 12.37 16.27 6.51
CA ASP A 602 11.43 16.21 5.40
C ASP A 602 10.10 15.58 5.84
N LEU A 603 10.14 14.52 6.65
CA LEU A 603 8.95 13.91 7.26
C LEU A 603 8.15 14.95 8.07
N VAL A 604 8.82 15.71 8.98
CA VAL A 604 8.16 16.72 9.82
C VAL A 604 7.54 17.81 8.95
N SER A 605 8.25 18.30 7.94
CA SER A 605 7.78 19.32 7.00
C SER A 605 6.56 18.82 6.22
N MET A 606 6.62 17.60 5.67
CA MET A 606 5.51 17.00 4.93
C MET A 606 4.28 16.75 5.81
N MET A 607 4.47 16.34 7.06
CA MET A 607 3.36 16.21 8.02
C MET A 607 2.65 17.54 8.24
N ALA A 608 3.42 18.62 8.47
CA ALA A 608 2.86 19.95 8.68
C ALA A 608 2.10 20.47 7.46
N GLN A 609 2.69 20.36 6.26
CA GLN A 609 2.08 20.77 4.99
C GLN A 609 0.81 19.97 4.68
N THR A 610 0.86 18.64 4.87
CA THR A 610 -0.29 17.76 4.63
C THR A 610 -1.43 18.05 5.59
N LYS A 611 -1.13 18.36 6.87
CA LYS A 611 -2.15 18.77 7.84
C LYS A 611 -2.87 20.03 7.38
N VAL A 612 -2.14 21.07 6.97
CA VAL A 612 -2.74 22.31 6.45
C VAL A 612 -3.60 22.05 5.23
N SER A 613 -3.13 21.23 4.27
CA SER A 613 -3.90 20.87 3.07
C SER A 613 -5.16 20.06 3.42
N LEU A 614 -5.09 19.12 4.37
CA LEU A 614 -6.24 18.37 4.86
C LEU A 614 -7.27 19.28 5.56
N ASP A 615 -6.83 20.21 6.38
CA ASP A 615 -7.70 21.16 7.07
C ASP A 615 -8.44 22.06 6.07
N ARG A 616 -7.74 22.56 5.03
CA ARG A 616 -8.33 23.36 3.95
C ARG A 616 -9.37 22.56 3.14
N ILE A 617 -9.01 21.34 2.71
CA ILE A 617 -9.94 20.47 1.97
C ILE A 617 -11.13 20.10 2.85
N SER A 618 -10.91 19.80 4.13
CA SER A 618 -11.98 19.46 5.08
C SER A 618 -12.94 20.62 5.27
N GLY A 619 -12.44 21.86 5.42
CA GLY A 619 -13.26 23.06 5.48
C GLY A 619 -14.13 23.21 4.24
N PHE A 620 -13.52 23.12 3.05
CA PHE A 620 -14.23 23.19 1.78
C PHE A 620 -15.33 22.12 1.62
N LEU A 621 -15.07 20.88 2.06
CA LEU A 621 -16.03 19.78 1.99
C LEU A 621 -17.22 19.97 2.97
N GLN A 622 -17.07 20.80 4.00
CA GLN A 622 -18.12 21.13 4.98
C GLN A 622 -18.98 22.30 4.57
N GLU A 623 -18.57 23.08 3.55
CA GLU A 623 -19.36 24.19 3.02
C GLU A 623 -20.77 23.74 2.59
N GLU A 624 -21.70 24.69 2.62
CA GLU A 624 -23.09 24.44 2.27
C GLU A 624 -23.27 24.04 0.81
N GLU A 625 -24.13 23.08 0.57
CA GLU A 625 -24.52 22.62 -0.77
C GLU A 625 -25.86 23.20 -1.19
N LEU A 626 -26.10 23.27 -2.49
CA LEU A 626 -27.38 23.57 -3.07
C LEU A 626 -28.43 22.58 -2.53
N GLN A 627 -29.61 23.06 -2.22
CA GLN A 627 -30.71 22.23 -1.79
C GLN A 627 -31.11 21.29 -2.94
N GLU A 628 -31.05 19.97 -2.71
CA GLU A 628 -31.46 18.98 -3.73
C GLU A 628 -32.97 19.09 -4.08
N ASP A 629 -33.79 19.57 -3.16
CA ASP A 629 -35.25 19.75 -3.31
C ASP A 629 -35.63 21.16 -3.75
N ALA A 630 -34.69 22.02 -4.11
CA ALA A 630 -35.01 23.39 -4.56
C ALA A 630 -35.85 23.37 -5.84
N THR A 631 -35.53 22.45 -6.75
CA THR A 631 -36.26 22.28 -8.04
C THR A 631 -36.59 20.82 -8.28
N ILE A 632 -37.82 20.56 -8.72
CA ILE A 632 -38.29 19.20 -9.05
C ILE A 632 -38.27 19.06 -10.58
N VAL A 633 -37.48 18.12 -11.10
CA VAL A 633 -37.46 17.81 -12.53
C VAL A 633 -38.45 16.68 -12.81
N LEU A 634 -39.48 16.97 -13.55
CA LEU A 634 -40.52 16.02 -13.93
C LEU A 634 -40.24 15.41 -15.32
N PRO A 635 -40.68 14.17 -15.59
CA PRO A 635 -40.47 13.53 -16.90
C PRO A 635 -41.09 14.33 -18.03
N ARG A 636 -40.35 14.47 -19.13
CA ARG A 636 -40.81 15.17 -20.35
C ARG A 636 -42.01 14.43 -20.95
N GLY A 637 -43.05 15.19 -21.31
CA GLY A 637 -44.22 14.66 -22.05
C GLY A 637 -45.50 14.52 -21.24
N ILE A 638 -45.53 14.81 -19.93
CA ILE A 638 -46.73 14.76 -19.12
C ILE A 638 -47.59 16.00 -19.28
N THR A 639 -47.00 17.17 -19.50
CA THR A 639 -47.70 18.46 -19.69
C THR A 639 -47.00 19.31 -20.76
N ASN A 640 -47.70 20.32 -21.30
CA ASN A 640 -47.11 21.31 -22.19
C ASN A 640 -46.31 22.41 -21.45
N MET A 641 -46.20 22.30 -20.13
CA MET A 641 -45.47 23.23 -19.28
C MET A 641 -43.98 23.02 -19.41
N ALA A 642 -43.20 24.12 -19.30
CA ALA A 642 -41.76 24.09 -19.22
C ALA A 642 -41.29 24.37 -17.80
N ILE A 643 -41.86 25.37 -17.14
CA ILE A 643 -41.53 25.79 -15.76
C ILE A 643 -42.83 26.17 -15.05
N GLU A 644 -43.00 25.70 -13.82
CA GLU A 644 -44.05 26.10 -12.93
C GLU A 644 -43.51 26.44 -11.56
N ILE A 645 -43.88 27.64 -11.03
CA ILE A 645 -43.54 28.05 -9.66
C ILE A 645 -44.89 28.29 -8.94
N LYS A 646 -45.10 27.65 -7.80
CA LYS A 646 -46.26 27.79 -6.95
C LYS A 646 -45.89 28.34 -5.59
N ASN A 647 -46.37 29.52 -5.26
CA ASN A 647 -46.16 30.21 -3.97
C ASN A 647 -44.69 30.16 -3.50
N GLY A 648 -43.76 30.49 -4.40
CA GLY A 648 -42.33 30.42 -4.11
C GLY A 648 -41.88 31.57 -3.19
N GLU A 649 -41.22 31.21 -2.09
CA GLU A 649 -40.50 32.13 -1.21
C GLU A 649 -39.03 31.77 -1.16
N PHE A 650 -38.17 32.78 -1.39
CA PHE A 650 -36.73 32.59 -1.54
C PHE A 650 -35.96 33.64 -0.79
N CYS A 651 -34.83 33.24 -0.18
CA CYS A 651 -33.92 34.14 0.49
C CYS A 651 -32.46 33.74 0.24
N TRP A 652 -31.58 34.72 -0.01
CA TRP A 652 -30.14 34.48 -0.14
C TRP A 652 -29.50 34.01 1.18
N ASP A 653 -30.00 34.54 2.29
CA ASP A 653 -29.52 34.14 3.62
C ASP A 653 -30.68 33.53 4.41
N PRO A 654 -30.68 32.21 4.63
CA PRO A 654 -31.76 31.51 5.36
C PRO A 654 -31.96 32.01 6.79
N THR A 655 -30.96 32.69 7.37
CA THR A 655 -31.02 33.26 8.73
C THR A 655 -31.68 34.65 8.78
N SER A 656 -31.84 35.27 7.60
CA SER A 656 -32.44 36.63 7.49
C SER A 656 -33.96 36.58 7.66
N SER A 657 -34.53 37.48 8.42
CA SER A 657 -35.96 37.68 8.57
C SER A 657 -36.65 38.29 7.34
N LYS A 658 -35.86 38.83 6.38
CA LYS A 658 -36.36 39.44 5.15
C LYS A 658 -36.25 38.50 3.98
N LEU A 659 -37.34 38.13 3.37
CA LEU A 659 -37.40 37.38 2.11
C LEU A 659 -36.85 38.23 0.96
N THR A 660 -36.00 37.63 0.10
CA THR A 660 -35.53 38.27 -1.13
C THR A 660 -36.63 38.30 -2.19
N LEU A 661 -37.38 37.23 -2.30
CA LEU A 661 -38.53 37.08 -3.20
C LEU A 661 -39.65 36.38 -2.42
N SER A 662 -40.88 36.92 -2.50
CA SER A 662 -42.03 36.38 -1.80
C SER A 662 -43.25 36.25 -2.73
N GLY A 663 -44.05 35.20 -2.53
CA GLY A 663 -45.31 34.99 -3.23
C GLY A 663 -45.18 34.82 -4.74
N ILE A 664 -44.07 34.27 -5.23
CA ILE A 664 -43.84 34.10 -6.67
C ILE A 664 -44.75 33.01 -7.22
N GLN A 665 -45.58 33.38 -8.22
CA GLN A 665 -46.39 32.46 -9.01
C GLN A 665 -46.04 32.64 -10.50
N MET A 666 -45.65 31.59 -11.20
CA MET A 666 -45.31 31.66 -12.61
C MET A 666 -45.58 30.35 -13.31
N LYS A 667 -46.09 30.44 -14.54
CA LYS A 667 -46.27 29.31 -15.44
C LYS A 667 -45.71 29.68 -16.82
N VAL A 668 -44.81 28.84 -17.32
CA VAL A 668 -44.22 29.00 -18.66
C VAL A 668 -44.44 27.72 -19.46
N GLU A 669 -45.06 27.88 -20.63
CA GLU A 669 -45.25 26.78 -21.55
C GLU A 669 -44.05 26.60 -22.50
N ARG A 670 -43.93 25.44 -23.10
CA ARG A 670 -42.87 25.14 -24.05
C ARG A 670 -42.97 26.03 -25.28
N GLY A 671 -41.86 26.64 -25.67
CA GLY A 671 -41.77 27.57 -26.80
C GLY A 671 -42.10 29.02 -26.45
N MET A 672 -42.62 29.31 -25.25
CA MET A 672 -42.93 30.66 -24.80
C MET A 672 -41.65 31.47 -24.54
N ARG A 673 -41.64 32.73 -24.93
CA ARG A 673 -40.57 33.71 -24.62
C ARG A 673 -41.06 34.63 -23.53
N VAL A 674 -40.36 34.65 -22.41
CA VAL A 674 -40.70 35.46 -21.23
C VAL A 674 -39.59 36.50 -21.00
N ALA A 675 -39.99 37.77 -20.87
CA ALA A 675 -39.10 38.86 -20.52
C ALA A 675 -39.36 39.32 -19.08
N VAL A 676 -38.30 39.35 -18.25
CA VAL A 676 -38.34 39.83 -16.87
C VAL A 676 -37.81 41.27 -16.83
N CYS A 677 -38.72 42.22 -16.63
CA CYS A 677 -38.43 43.66 -16.65
C CYS A 677 -38.54 44.28 -15.26
N GLY A 678 -37.82 45.33 -14.96
CA GLY A 678 -37.88 46.08 -13.70
C GLY A 678 -36.65 46.95 -13.45
N MET A 679 -36.67 47.76 -12.40
CA MET A 679 -35.55 48.65 -12.02
C MET A 679 -34.33 47.87 -11.57
N VAL A 680 -33.18 48.52 -11.50
CA VAL A 680 -31.98 47.94 -10.90
C VAL A 680 -32.24 47.68 -9.43
N GLY A 681 -31.87 46.51 -8.91
CA GLY A 681 -32.15 46.09 -7.53
C GLY A 681 -33.53 45.46 -7.29
N SER A 682 -34.43 45.34 -8.30
CA SER A 682 -35.78 44.77 -8.11
C SER A 682 -35.82 43.22 -8.03
N GLY A 683 -34.70 42.55 -7.98
CA GLY A 683 -34.64 41.07 -7.80
C GLY A 683 -34.67 40.24 -9.09
N LYS A 684 -34.52 40.85 -10.29
CA LYS A 684 -34.57 40.11 -11.58
C LYS A 684 -33.57 38.96 -11.67
N SER A 685 -32.34 39.23 -11.33
CA SER A 685 -31.26 38.21 -11.33
C SER A 685 -31.55 37.15 -10.26
N SER A 686 -32.02 37.56 -9.09
CA SER A 686 -32.42 36.62 -8.03
C SER A 686 -33.60 35.74 -8.49
N PHE A 687 -34.54 36.27 -9.26
CA PHE A 687 -35.61 35.48 -9.82
C PHE A 687 -35.15 34.41 -10.82
N LEU A 688 -34.16 34.74 -11.67
CA LEU A 688 -33.57 33.74 -12.57
C LEU A 688 -32.77 32.69 -11.79
N SER A 689 -32.07 33.12 -10.75
CA SER A 689 -31.31 32.20 -9.89
C SER A 689 -32.23 31.27 -9.06
N CYS A 690 -33.47 31.72 -8.68
CA CYS A 690 -34.40 30.83 -8.02
C CYS A 690 -34.98 29.75 -8.97
N ILE A 691 -35.19 30.06 -10.24
CA ILE A 691 -35.56 29.08 -11.25
C ILE A 691 -34.45 28.03 -11.41
N LEU A 692 -33.20 28.44 -11.38
CA LEU A 692 -32.02 27.53 -11.46
C LEU A 692 -31.78 26.74 -10.17
N GLY A 693 -32.48 27.04 -9.08
CA GLY A 693 -32.26 26.41 -7.77
C GLY A 693 -31.00 26.87 -7.05
N GLU A 694 -30.44 28.04 -7.44
CA GLU A 694 -29.23 28.61 -6.84
C GLU A 694 -29.49 29.37 -5.55
N ILE A 695 -30.75 29.81 -5.33
CA ILE A 695 -31.18 30.49 -4.11
C ILE A 695 -31.91 29.49 -3.21
N PRO A 696 -31.62 29.46 -1.90
CA PRO A 696 -32.31 28.63 -0.95
C PRO A 696 -33.82 28.89 -0.98
N LYS A 697 -34.60 27.84 -1.16
CA LYS A 697 -36.04 27.84 -1.12
C LYS A 697 -36.52 27.70 0.31
N ILE A 698 -37.38 28.64 0.77
CA ILE A 698 -37.96 28.60 2.11
C ILE A 698 -39.31 27.89 2.05
N SER A 699 -40.12 28.24 1.05
CA SER A 699 -41.42 27.59 0.83
C SER A 699 -41.81 27.57 -0.66
N GLY A 700 -42.83 26.80 -1.01
CA GLY A 700 -43.36 26.70 -2.38
C GLY A 700 -42.72 25.59 -3.20
N GLU A 701 -43.12 25.46 -4.46
CA GLU A 701 -42.70 24.44 -5.42
C GLU A 701 -42.15 25.08 -6.70
N VAL A 702 -40.97 24.62 -7.14
CA VAL A 702 -40.39 24.94 -8.46
C VAL A 702 -40.28 23.65 -9.25
N SER A 703 -41.01 23.55 -10.33
CA SER A 703 -41.04 22.34 -11.17
C SER A 703 -40.58 22.63 -12.59
N TRP A 704 -39.72 21.75 -13.13
CA TRP A 704 -39.26 21.73 -14.53
C TRP A 704 -39.83 20.48 -15.20
N PHE A 705 -40.28 20.62 -16.46
CA PHE A 705 -40.96 19.56 -17.21
C PHE A 705 -40.20 19.14 -18.48
#